data_334b50752d062ea25a01cb5df75364fb
#
_entry.id   334b50752d062ea25a01cb5df75364fb
#
_cell.length_a   1.000
_cell.length_b   1.000
_cell.length_c   1.000
_cell.angle_alpha   90.00
_cell.angle_beta   90.00
_cell.angle_gamma   90.00
#
_symmetry.space_group_name_H-M   'P 1'
#
loop_
_entity.id
_entity.type
_entity.pdbx_description
1 polymer ?
#
loop_
_entity_poly.entity_id
_entity_poly.type
_entity_poly.pdbx_seq_one_letter_code
_entity_poly.pdbx_strand_id
1 'polypeptide(L)'
;MSSSKLIDLGRSYQNRAYRYARNELVSRKDKGPTGGIILADGVGLGKTYEALATVATILTQRQHGKEKKRRSQYHILVLVPPRLLTKWLDELILPDRFPRYLEDWNTPATRAVRDTFRNVAVIRGMGSLYEHKGKLRNRHNQLPPGLYLTKSTIIKKQGNKASQLRRTPWDAIIIDEAHHLKHPLDNKETQDLLAHNDAATLLLTATPFQLSPSELGGILEATFGGYGISGDVGKARSKAADLYYDDNFVEYREALQRLFREPTPADKRIAKRLKEPVSKLLRHRIIRNRKVEQRMYYLVDETGKPTRVGADLFRSSEVDICKTLEQGNAISLDEQSELAYLRVRALLSRLASGPRKTFLATSLRQLLSTYGQFRKTKVGRSEDLPQLPSENKHPKLVSVTRLARGIFKDEKSNLKSDNWIRKALVFTTYVGAEPGEATSKILGERAHGSAARLKRELEREMKRIFPRKKRRKERGAILKALLKVIEEHGSALVDDEKPRLQNVLRGFAGRPVTLLLLSPKNRPGALKKEMGVLRGDLEALSEQREMQNNESDEEYSEEMDRRRNERSRALFETILHRYSNRDLVARYDGATKTEERDRHLRGFNTPFAPLVLIASSVGQEGIDLQKYCAHVIHYDLEWNPAKLEQREGRVDRHGRILKGPINVYLLICKGTYDERMLHVMVNRFRWHHVLLGNRRYLDEVPGLTAETQAPPDLMNLALDLAPR
;
A
#
# COMPACT_ATOMS: atom_id res chain seq x y z
N MET A 1 27.46 -20.78 23.68
CA MET A 1 26.25 -20.36 22.86
C MET A 1 26.63 -20.56 21.41
N SER A 2 26.11 -21.59 20.73
CA SER A 2 26.37 -21.80 19.30
C SER A 2 25.71 -20.67 18.53
N SER A 3 26.47 -19.98 17.69
CA SER A 3 25.99 -18.88 16.86
C SER A 3 24.88 -19.40 15.92
N SER A 4 23.62 -19.13 16.26
CA SER A 4 22.54 -19.32 15.30
C SER A 4 22.86 -18.50 14.06
N LYS A 5 22.91 -19.12 12.88
CA LYS A 5 23.18 -18.43 11.63
C LYS A 5 22.12 -17.34 11.44
N LEU A 6 22.56 -16.08 11.41
CA LEU A 6 21.69 -14.92 11.23
C LEU A 6 21.52 -14.64 9.74
N ILE A 7 20.33 -14.16 9.38
CA ILE A 7 20.03 -13.69 8.03
C ILE A 7 20.48 -12.23 7.92
N ASP A 8 21.17 -11.88 6.84
CA ASP A 8 21.42 -10.49 6.48
C ASP A 8 20.47 -10.05 5.36
N LEU A 9 19.48 -9.22 5.71
CA LEU A 9 18.50 -8.67 4.77
C LEU A 9 19.07 -7.49 3.95
N GLY A 10 20.36 -7.15 4.13
CA GLY A 10 21.04 -6.07 3.43
C GLY A 10 20.67 -4.66 3.94
N ARG A 11 19.86 -4.55 5.01
CA ARG A 11 19.48 -3.28 5.61
C ARG A 11 19.56 -3.35 7.14
N SER A 12 20.26 -2.41 7.73
CA SER A 12 20.54 -2.39 9.17
C SER A 12 19.26 -2.37 10.02
N TYR A 13 18.25 -1.58 9.63
CA TYR A 13 16.99 -1.48 10.36
C TYR A 13 16.17 -2.78 10.30
N GLN A 14 16.11 -3.45 9.12
CA GLN A 14 15.43 -4.75 9.00
C GLN A 14 16.12 -5.82 9.84
N ASN A 15 17.46 -5.84 9.81
CA ASN A 15 18.26 -6.76 10.61
C ASN A 15 18.03 -6.54 12.10
N ARG A 16 17.93 -5.29 12.58
CA ARG A 16 17.57 -4.97 13.96
C ARG A 16 16.15 -5.41 14.30
N ALA A 17 15.18 -5.10 13.42
CA ALA A 17 13.77 -5.42 13.66
C ALA A 17 13.54 -6.92 13.84
N TYR A 18 14.01 -7.76 12.91
CA TYR A 18 13.77 -9.20 13.01
C TYR A 18 14.57 -9.83 14.17
N ARG A 19 15.78 -9.36 14.46
CA ARG A 19 16.58 -9.85 15.58
C ARG A 19 15.93 -9.53 16.93
N TYR A 20 15.40 -8.32 17.05
CA TYR A 20 14.66 -7.92 18.24
C TYR A 20 13.38 -8.74 18.40
N ALA A 21 12.56 -8.87 17.33
CA ALA A 21 11.35 -9.69 17.32
C ALA A 21 11.66 -11.15 17.73
N ARG A 22 12.72 -11.73 17.16
CA ARG A 22 13.19 -13.06 17.52
C ARG A 22 13.52 -13.16 19.00
N ASN A 23 14.34 -12.23 19.53
CA ASN A 23 14.78 -12.26 20.93
C ASN A 23 13.58 -12.14 21.88
N GLU A 24 12.65 -11.25 21.59
CA GLU A 24 11.42 -11.10 22.38
C GLU A 24 10.55 -12.38 22.38
N LEU A 25 10.41 -13.03 21.23
CA LEU A 25 9.62 -14.26 21.11
C LEU A 25 10.31 -15.47 21.77
N VAL A 26 11.65 -15.50 21.78
CA VAL A 26 12.44 -16.58 22.41
C VAL A 26 12.51 -16.39 23.92
N SER A 27 12.78 -15.17 24.40
CA SER A 27 12.94 -14.90 25.84
C SER A 27 11.70 -15.19 26.67
N ARG A 28 10.52 -15.19 26.03
CA ARG A 28 9.24 -15.48 26.68
C ARG A 28 8.98 -16.98 26.86
N LYS A 29 9.69 -17.83 26.15
CA LYS A 29 9.54 -19.29 26.24
C LYS A 29 9.79 -19.81 27.65
N ASP A 30 10.72 -19.18 28.38
CA ASP A 30 11.07 -19.54 29.76
C ASP A 30 10.04 -19.05 30.78
N LYS A 31 9.09 -18.17 30.41
CA LYS A 31 8.11 -17.53 31.30
C LYS A 31 6.67 -17.88 30.99
N GLY A 32 6.41 -18.86 30.13
CA GLY A 32 5.09 -19.24 29.64
C GLY A 32 4.93 -18.96 28.13
N PRO A 33 3.73 -19.22 27.56
CA PRO A 33 3.55 -19.24 26.11
C PRO A 33 3.97 -17.94 25.42
N THR A 34 4.56 -18.13 24.24
CA THR A 34 5.18 -17.12 23.38
C THR A 34 4.16 -16.19 22.76
N GLY A 35 3.69 -15.18 23.42
CA GLY A 35 2.76 -14.21 22.78
C GLY A 35 3.24 -13.66 21.42
N GLY A 36 2.37 -12.96 20.73
CA GLY A 36 2.64 -12.37 19.42
C GLY A 36 3.40 -11.04 19.50
N ILE A 37 3.96 -10.63 18.36
CA ILE A 37 4.58 -9.32 18.14
C ILE A 37 3.93 -8.64 16.94
N ILE A 38 3.70 -7.34 17.05
CA ILE A 38 3.25 -6.47 15.97
C ILE A 38 4.48 -5.85 15.30
N LEU A 39 4.70 -6.18 14.03
CA LEU A 39 5.64 -5.46 13.18
C LEU A 39 4.90 -4.31 12.52
N ALA A 40 5.05 -3.12 13.10
CA ALA A 40 4.32 -1.92 12.73
C ALA A 40 5.13 -0.96 11.84
N ASP A 41 6.14 -1.45 11.16
CA ASP A 41 7.01 -0.68 10.28
C ASP A 41 6.23 0.08 9.21
N GLY A 42 6.73 1.25 8.84
CA GLY A 42 6.10 2.08 7.81
C GLY A 42 5.86 1.35 6.49
N VAL A 43 4.98 1.88 5.65
CA VAL A 43 4.67 1.28 4.35
C VAL A 43 5.94 1.22 3.49
N GLY A 44 6.20 0.06 2.88
CA GLY A 44 7.33 -0.13 1.96
C GLY A 44 8.68 -0.43 2.62
N LEU A 45 8.75 -0.60 3.94
CA LEU A 45 10.00 -0.93 4.65
C LEU A 45 10.39 -2.42 4.62
N GLY A 46 9.53 -3.31 4.11
CA GLY A 46 9.87 -4.72 3.91
C GLY A 46 9.49 -5.65 5.06
N LYS A 47 8.40 -5.37 5.78
CA LYS A 47 7.86 -6.21 6.87
C LYS A 47 7.76 -7.70 6.54
N THR A 48 7.46 -8.03 5.28
CA THR A 48 7.40 -9.41 4.78
C THR A 48 8.73 -10.14 5.04
N TYR A 49 9.85 -9.53 4.68
CA TYR A 49 11.19 -10.12 4.87
C TYR A 49 11.58 -10.19 6.34
N GLU A 50 11.24 -9.18 7.12
CA GLU A 50 11.47 -9.17 8.58
C GLU A 50 10.71 -10.31 9.27
N ALA A 51 9.46 -10.53 8.89
CA ALA A 51 8.64 -11.62 9.43
C ALA A 51 9.19 -12.99 9.04
N LEU A 52 9.53 -13.20 7.76
CA LEU A 52 10.07 -14.46 7.29
C LEU A 52 11.44 -14.77 7.94
N ALA A 53 12.32 -13.76 8.06
CA ALA A 53 13.60 -13.90 8.74
C ALA A 53 13.43 -14.21 10.23
N THR A 54 12.46 -13.57 10.90
CA THR A 54 12.12 -13.84 12.31
C THR A 54 11.71 -15.31 12.48
N VAL A 55 10.76 -15.78 11.66
CA VAL A 55 10.29 -17.17 11.73
C VAL A 55 11.41 -18.15 11.44
N ALA A 56 12.16 -17.97 10.36
CA ALA A 56 13.27 -18.86 10.00
C ALA A 56 14.29 -18.99 11.13
N THR A 57 14.68 -17.87 11.77
CA THR A 57 15.68 -17.87 12.86
C THR A 57 15.13 -18.42 14.16
N ILE A 58 13.84 -18.23 14.49
CA ILE A 58 13.21 -18.84 15.68
C ILE A 58 13.16 -20.36 15.54
N LEU A 59 12.74 -20.87 14.39
CA LEU A 59 12.64 -22.32 14.16
C LEU A 59 14.01 -23.00 14.26
N THR A 60 15.06 -22.32 13.79
CA THR A 60 16.45 -22.83 13.95
C THR A 60 16.86 -22.91 15.41
N GLN A 61 16.51 -21.94 16.24
CA GLN A 61 16.83 -21.95 17.67
C GLN A 61 16.05 -23.03 18.46
N ARG A 62 14.82 -23.31 18.11
CA ARG A 62 14.02 -24.35 18.76
C ARG A 62 14.63 -25.74 18.61
N GLN A 63 15.44 -26.00 17.58
CA GLN A 63 16.19 -27.25 17.41
C GLN A 63 17.36 -27.41 18.38
N HIS A 64 17.90 -26.33 18.93
CA HIS A 64 19.07 -26.34 19.80
C HIS A 64 18.70 -26.43 21.31
N GLY A 65 17.41 -26.35 21.65
CA GLY A 65 16.91 -26.43 23.03
C GLY A 65 16.79 -27.87 23.54
N LYS A 66 16.61 -28.02 24.89
CA LYS A 66 16.53 -29.30 25.62
C LYS A 66 15.38 -30.23 25.21
N GLU A 67 14.42 -29.80 24.38
CA GLU A 67 13.40 -30.65 23.79
C GLU A 67 13.99 -31.46 22.62
N LYS A 68 14.60 -32.55 22.94
CA LYS A 68 15.30 -33.50 22.06
C LYS A 68 14.41 -34.29 21.07
N LYS A 69 13.24 -33.88 20.70
CA LYS A 69 12.59 -34.38 19.49
C LYS A 69 13.06 -33.53 18.32
N ARG A 70 14.12 -34.00 17.62
CA ARG A 70 14.54 -33.47 16.32
C ARG A 70 13.35 -33.52 15.37
N ARG A 71 12.54 -32.45 15.36
CA ARG A 71 11.53 -32.29 14.31
C ARG A 71 12.26 -32.00 13.01
N SER A 72 12.14 -32.87 12.07
CA SER A 72 12.72 -32.70 10.72
C SER A 72 11.96 -31.66 9.89
N GLN A 73 10.80 -31.20 10.36
CA GLN A 73 9.88 -30.37 9.57
C GLN A 73 8.95 -29.54 10.47
N TYR A 74 8.50 -28.37 9.97
CA TYR A 74 7.68 -27.39 10.68
C TYR A 74 6.39 -27.08 9.95
N HIS A 75 5.40 -26.53 10.67
CA HIS A 75 4.15 -26.04 10.13
C HIS A 75 4.12 -24.52 10.28
N ILE A 76 4.10 -23.79 9.18
CA ILE A 76 4.02 -22.34 9.13
C ILE A 76 2.73 -21.93 8.43
N LEU A 77 1.95 -21.04 9.04
CA LEU A 77 0.74 -20.46 8.45
C LEU A 77 0.96 -18.98 8.12
N VAL A 78 0.65 -18.61 6.89
CA VAL A 78 0.68 -17.21 6.43
C VAL A 78 -0.71 -16.82 5.97
N LEU A 79 -1.33 -15.90 6.70
CA LEU A 79 -2.66 -15.36 6.41
C LEU A 79 -2.51 -13.99 5.75
N VAL A 80 -3.03 -13.85 4.54
CA VAL A 80 -2.91 -12.60 3.78
C VAL A 80 -4.27 -12.12 3.24
N PRO A 81 -4.44 -10.81 2.99
CA PRO A 81 -5.58 -10.32 2.23
C PRO A 81 -5.63 -10.98 0.84
N PRO A 82 -6.84 -11.24 0.29
CA PRO A 82 -6.98 -11.93 -1.00
C PRO A 82 -6.15 -11.35 -2.14
N ARG A 83 -5.97 -10.03 -2.16
CA ARG A 83 -5.23 -9.30 -3.20
C ARG A 83 -3.71 -9.44 -3.10
N LEU A 84 -3.20 -9.82 -1.93
CA LEU A 84 -1.76 -9.97 -1.69
C LEU A 84 -1.26 -11.40 -1.87
N LEU A 85 -2.16 -12.35 -2.11
CA LEU A 85 -1.83 -13.78 -2.19
C LEU A 85 -0.73 -14.07 -3.23
N THR A 86 -0.89 -13.56 -4.45
CA THR A 86 0.10 -13.76 -5.53
C THR A 86 1.44 -13.11 -5.19
N LYS A 87 1.41 -11.89 -4.66
CA LYS A 87 2.64 -11.20 -4.25
C LYS A 87 3.41 -11.97 -3.17
N TRP A 88 2.72 -12.45 -2.15
CA TRP A 88 3.35 -13.27 -1.11
C TRP A 88 3.90 -14.58 -1.66
N LEU A 89 3.19 -15.19 -2.59
CA LEU A 89 3.66 -16.39 -3.25
C LEU A 89 4.97 -16.13 -4.02
N ASP A 90 5.03 -15.06 -4.80
CA ASP A 90 6.23 -14.67 -5.53
C ASP A 90 7.42 -14.41 -4.57
N GLU A 91 7.19 -13.76 -3.43
CA GLU A 91 8.23 -13.52 -2.42
C GLU A 91 8.73 -14.82 -1.76
N LEU A 92 7.90 -15.87 -1.72
CA LEU A 92 8.24 -17.15 -1.09
C LEU A 92 8.90 -18.16 -2.04
N ILE A 93 8.58 -18.12 -3.34
CA ILE A 93 9.03 -19.15 -4.28
C ILE A 93 10.09 -18.70 -5.28
N LEU A 94 10.19 -17.40 -5.60
CA LEU A 94 11.14 -16.94 -6.60
C LEU A 94 12.56 -16.92 -6.01
N PRO A 95 13.57 -17.48 -6.73
CA PRO A 95 14.94 -17.61 -6.23
C PRO A 95 15.60 -16.28 -5.84
N ASP A 96 15.32 -15.22 -6.61
CA ASP A 96 15.84 -13.87 -6.39
C ASP A 96 15.17 -13.13 -5.19
N ARG A 97 14.19 -13.77 -4.52
CA ARG A 97 13.42 -13.24 -3.40
C ARG A 97 13.89 -13.82 -2.07
N PHE A 98 12.97 -14.13 -1.17
CA PHE A 98 13.33 -14.63 0.16
C PHE A 98 14.15 -15.93 0.14
N PRO A 99 13.91 -16.91 -0.76
CA PRO A 99 14.71 -18.14 -0.82
C PRO A 99 16.22 -17.93 -0.88
N ARG A 100 16.72 -16.88 -1.57
CA ARG A 100 18.15 -16.56 -1.65
C ARG A 100 18.85 -16.44 -0.30
N TYR A 101 18.14 -16.00 0.73
CA TYR A 101 18.70 -15.83 2.07
C TYR A 101 18.85 -17.15 2.83
N LEU A 102 18.28 -18.24 2.30
CA LEU A 102 18.33 -19.58 2.87
C LEU A 102 19.19 -20.55 2.06
N GLU A 103 19.78 -20.14 0.95
CA GLU A 103 20.57 -21.02 0.07
C GLU A 103 21.71 -21.73 0.80
N ASP A 104 22.46 -21.00 1.62
CA ASP A 104 23.59 -21.53 2.40
C ASP A 104 23.18 -22.26 3.69
N TRP A 105 21.91 -22.55 3.88
CA TRP A 105 21.41 -23.18 5.09
C TRP A 105 21.50 -24.72 4.98
N ASN A 106 22.72 -25.26 5.16
CA ASN A 106 23.03 -26.67 4.91
C ASN A 106 23.29 -27.52 6.15
N THR A 107 23.36 -26.94 7.37
CA THR A 107 23.45 -27.72 8.60
C THR A 107 22.13 -28.46 8.87
N PRO A 108 22.12 -29.60 9.59
CA PRO A 108 20.86 -30.33 9.87
C PRO A 108 19.75 -29.46 10.44
N ALA A 109 20.09 -28.50 11.31
CA ALA A 109 19.14 -27.57 11.92
C ALA A 109 18.59 -26.55 10.94
N THR A 110 19.43 -25.96 10.09
CA THR A 110 19.03 -24.96 9.13
C THR A 110 18.39 -25.58 7.88
N ARG A 111 18.81 -26.79 7.50
CA ARG A 111 18.25 -27.54 6.37
C ARG A 111 16.75 -27.82 6.56
N ALA A 112 16.36 -28.31 7.73
CA ALA A 112 14.95 -28.58 8.04
C ALA A 112 14.07 -27.32 7.89
N VAL A 113 14.56 -26.16 8.30
CA VAL A 113 13.88 -24.87 8.11
C VAL A 113 13.84 -24.50 6.63
N ARG A 114 14.97 -24.56 5.93
CA ARG A 114 15.04 -24.26 4.49
C ARG A 114 14.06 -25.14 3.69
N ASP A 115 14.02 -26.42 3.97
CA ASP A 115 13.17 -27.40 3.29
C ASP A 115 11.67 -27.12 3.58
N THR A 116 11.35 -26.66 4.81
CA THR A 116 10.01 -26.18 5.14
C THR A 116 9.61 -24.96 4.29
N PHE A 117 10.52 -23.99 4.13
CA PHE A 117 10.26 -22.81 3.29
C PHE A 117 10.21 -23.13 1.79
N ARG A 118 10.84 -24.20 1.34
CA ARG A 118 10.74 -24.70 -0.05
C ARG A 118 9.42 -25.43 -0.29
N ASN A 119 8.82 -26.02 0.74
CA ASN A 119 7.53 -26.74 0.64
C ASN A 119 6.37 -25.76 0.88
N VAL A 120 6.05 -24.94 -0.12
CA VAL A 120 4.98 -23.94 -0.07
C VAL A 120 3.69 -24.51 -0.63
N ALA A 121 2.65 -24.57 0.20
CA ALA A 121 1.29 -24.98 -0.19
C ALA A 121 0.35 -23.75 -0.21
N VAL A 122 -0.34 -23.53 -1.33
CA VAL A 122 -1.27 -22.41 -1.50
C VAL A 122 -2.71 -22.89 -1.37
N ILE A 123 -3.41 -22.37 -0.37
CA ILE A 123 -4.84 -22.66 -0.16
C ILE A 123 -5.66 -21.51 -0.76
N ARG A 124 -6.09 -21.65 -2.01
CA ARG A 124 -6.88 -20.63 -2.73
C ARG A 124 -8.38 -20.67 -2.38
N GLY A 125 -8.89 -21.83 -1.95
CA GLY A 125 -10.29 -22.05 -1.59
C GLY A 125 -10.45 -23.34 -0.81
N MET A 126 -11.68 -23.65 -0.37
CA MET A 126 -11.95 -24.87 0.41
C MET A 126 -11.75 -26.16 -0.40
N GLY A 127 -11.75 -26.10 -1.75
CA GLY A 127 -11.43 -27.21 -2.65
C GLY A 127 -9.94 -27.51 -2.76
N SER A 128 -9.09 -26.46 -2.75
CA SER A 128 -7.66 -26.56 -3.05
C SER A 128 -6.79 -27.16 -1.94
N LEU A 129 -7.34 -27.50 -0.78
CA LEU A 129 -6.67 -28.32 0.24
C LEU A 129 -6.33 -29.73 -0.28
N TYR A 130 -6.86 -30.14 -1.44
CA TYR A 130 -6.67 -31.45 -2.03
C TYR A 130 -5.72 -31.47 -3.25
N GLU A 131 -5.34 -30.32 -3.80
CA GLU A 131 -4.63 -30.25 -5.09
C GLU A 131 -3.12 -30.49 -5.00
N HIS A 132 -2.54 -30.59 -3.80
CA HIS A 132 -1.12 -30.90 -3.67
C HIS A 132 -0.92 -32.42 -3.55
N LYS A 133 -0.65 -33.08 -4.71
CA LYS A 133 -0.16 -34.45 -4.85
C LYS A 133 -0.92 -35.50 -4.04
N GLY A 134 -2.20 -35.81 -4.29
CA GLY A 134 -2.88 -37.06 -3.98
C GLY A 134 -2.62 -37.79 -2.63
N LYS A 135 -1.69 -37.34 -1.80
CA LYS A 135 -1.16 -37.95 -0.58
C LYS A 135 -1.38 -37.12 0.70
N LEU A 136 -2.31 -36.19 0.72
CA LEU A 136 -2.58 -35.31 1.89
C LEU A 136 -3.38 -36.01 3.02
N ARG A 137 -3.42 -37.30 3.07
CA ARG A 137 -4.01 -38.06 4.19
C ARG A 137 -2.93 -38.86 4.90
N ASN A 138 -2.31 -38.25 5.92
CA ASN A 138 -1.79 -39.07 7.01
C ASN A 138 -2.97 -39.72 7.75
N ARG A 139 -2.77 -40.90 8.35
CA ARG A 139 -3.78 -41.66 9.11
C ARG A 139 -4.53 -40.85 10.19
N HIS A 140 -4.07 -39.64 10.52
CA HIS A 140 -4.61 -38.74 11.57
C HIS A 140 -5.25 -37.46 11.04
N ASN A 141 -5.54 -37.31 9.76
CA ASN A 141 -6.21 -36.13 9.19
C ASN A 141 -5.45 -34.82 9.43
N GLN A 142 -4.13 -34.84 9.65
CA GLN A 142 -3.27 -33.70 9.87
C GLN A 142 -2.65 -33.21 8.55
N LEU A 143 -2.43 -31.89 8.44
CA LEU A 143 -1.71 -31.32 7.30
C LEU A 143 -0.24 -31.77 7.34
N PRO A 144 0.40 -32.10 6.21
CA PRO A 144 1.83 -32.36 6.16
C PRO A 144 2.64 -31.12 6.54
N PRO A 145 3.86 -31.30 7.06
CA PRO A 145 4.73 -30.17 7.34
C PRO A 145 5.04 -29.33 6.11
N GLY A 146 5.07 -28.00 6.27
CA GLY A 146 5.32 -27.04 5.20
C GLY A 146 4.86 -25.65 5.56
N LEU A 147 5.02 -24.72 4.60
CA LEU A 147 4.53 -23.36 4.69
C LEU A 147 3.18 -23.26 3.92
N TYR A 148 2.15 -22.87 4.63
CA TYR A 148 0.79 -22.74 4.11
C TYR A 148 0.43 -21.28 3.93
N LEU A 149 0.27 -20.86 2.68
CA LEU A 149 -0.15 -19.52 2.31
C LEU A 149 -1.65 -19.52 1.98
N THR A 150 -2.43 -18.70 2.68
CA THR A 150 -3.88 -18.64 2.46
C THR A 150 -4.47 -17.26 2.67
N LYS A 151 -5.69 -17.06 2.16
CA LYS A 151 -6.45 -15.83 2.37
C LYS A 151 -7.00 -15.79 3.79
N SER A 152 -6.88 -14.65 4.47
CA SER A 152 -7.45 -14.44 5.81
C SER A 152 -8.96 -14.72 5.88
N THR A 153 -9.68 -14.55 4.77
CA THR A 153 -11.11 -14.86 4.68
C THR A 153 -11.44 -16.37 4.77
N ILE A 154 -10.49 -17.26 4.54
CA ILE A 154 -10.71 -18.71 4.62
C ILE A 154 -10.86 -19.17 6.07
N ILE A 155 -10.12 -18.58 6.99
CA ILE A 155 -10.20 -18.89 8.43
C ILE A 155 -11.60 -18.59 8.98
N LYS A 156 -12.28 -17.56 8.44
CA LYS A 156 -13.62 -17.12 8.87
C LYS A 156 -14.76 -18.01 8.35
N LYS A 157 -14.49 -18.96 7.44
CA LYS A 157 -15.51 -19.85 6.91
C LYS A 157 -15.89 -20.93 7.94
N GLN A 158 -17.15 -21.32 7.91
CA GLN A 158 -17.63 -22.48 8.66
C GLN A 158 -17.33 -23.77 7.86
N GLY A 159 -17.14 -24.87 8.57
CA GLY A 159 -16.93 -26.21 7.99
C GLY A 159 -15.65 -26.90 8.47
N ASN A 160 -15.60 -28.22 8.28
CA ASN A 160 -14.55 -29.10 8.82
C ASN A 160 -13.13 -28.68 8.39
N LYS A 161 -12.95 -28.19 7.17
CA LYS A 161 -11.63 -27.80 6.64
C LYS A 161 -11.09 -26.53 7.28
N ALA A 162 -11.93 -25.51 7.49
CA ALA A 162 -11.53 -24.31 8.19
C ALA A 162 -11.24 -24.61 9.67
N SER A 163 -12.03 -25.51 10.29
CA SER A 163 -11.78 -26.04 11.62
C SER A 163 -10.43 -26.78 11.70
N GLN A 164 -10.09 -27.57 10.67
CA GLN A 164 -8.80 -28.27 10.61
C GLN A 164 -7.63 -27.27 10.57
N LEU A 165 -7.69 -26.21 9.75
CA LEU A 165 -6.68 -25.15 9.74
C LEU A 165 -6.54 -24.49 11.12
N ARG A 166 -7.64 -24.17 11.79
CA ARG A 166 -7.61 -23.57 13.12
C ARG A 166 -7.00 -24.47 14.20
N ARG A 167 -7.21 -25.78 14.10
CA ARG A 167 -6.73 -26.79 15.07
C ARG A 167 -5.37 -27.39 14.75
N THR A 168 -4.79 -27.12 13.59
CA THR A 168 -3.44 -27.58 13.25
C THR A 168 -2.43 -26.94 14.20
N PRO A 169 -1.52 -27.71 14.80
CA PRO A 169 -0.49 -27.18 15.69
C PRO A 169 0.59 -26.47 14.87
N TRP A 170 0.42 -25.16 14.68
CA TRP A 170 1.34 -24.33 13.96
C TRP A 170 2.59 -23.99 14.80
N ASP A 171 3.77 -24.02 14.20
CA ASP A 171 5.00 -23.56 14.81
C ASP A 171 5.17 -22.03 14.70
N ALA A 172 4.65 -21.46 13.61
CA ALA A 172 4.60 -20.02 13.42
C ALA A 172 3.34 -19.60 12.65
N ILE A 173 2.80 -18.43 12.99
CA ILE A 173 1.65 -17.80 12.31
C ILE A 173 2.05 -16.37 11.94
N ILE A 174 1.92 -16.03 10.66
CA ILE A 174 2.09 -14.66 10.14
C ILE A 174 0.73 -14.18 9.66
N ILE A 175 0.30 -13.01 10.12
CA ILE A 175 -0.95 -12.36 9.68
C ILE A 175 -0.60 -11.00 9.08
N ASP A 176 -0.78 -10.87 7.76
CA ASP A 176 -0.56 -9.60 7.08
C ASP A 176 -1.82 -8.72 7.12
N GLU A 177 -1.61 -7.40 7.11
CA GLU A 177 -2.63 -6.36 7.30
C GLU A 177 -3.47 -6.61 8.56
N ALA A 178 -2.78 -6.90 9.66
CA ALA A 178 -3.37 -7.31 10.93
C ALA A 178 -4.26 -6.23 11.58
N HIS A 179 -4.29 -5.00 11.07
CA HIS A 179 -5.24 -3.97 11.52
C HIS A 179 -6.71 -4.39 11.37
N HIS A 180 -7.01 -5.42 10.59
CA HIS A 180 -8.34 -6.01 10.52
C HIS A 180 -8.75 -6.74 11.82
N LEU A 181 -7.79 -7.04 12.72
CA LEU A 181 -8.03 -7.71 14.00
C LEU A 181 -8.41 -6.75 15.14
N LYS A 182 -8.47 -5.46 14.88
CA LYS A 182 -8.79 -4.39 15.87
C LYS A 182 -10.13 -4.55 16.58
N HIS A 183 -11.05 -5.30 16.00
CA HIS A 183 -12.35 -5.66 16.59
C HIS A 183 -12.39 -7.17 16.84
N PRO A 184 -12.01 -7.63 18.05
CA PRO A 184 -11.93 -9.06 18.37
C PRO A 184 -13.23 -9.81 18.16
N LEU A 185 -14.38 -9.18 18.45
CA LEU A 185 -15.71 -9.79 18.29
C LEU A 185 -16.04 -10.13 16.83
N ASP A 186 -15.51 -9.35 15.87
CA ASP A 186 -15.72 -9.58 14.44
C ASP A 186 -14.73 -10.61 13.85
N ASN A 187 -13.80 -11.13 14.69
CA ASN A 187 -12.71 -12.00 14.28
C ASN A 187 -12.57 -13.24 15.19
N LYS A 188 -13.69 -13.77 15.69
CA LYS A 188 -13.72 -14.90 16.64
C LYS A 188 -12.91 -16.11 16.15
N GLU A 189 -13.02 -16.45 14.86
CA GLU A 189 -12.32 -17.59 14.29
C GLU A 189 -10.79 -17.40 14.24
N THR A 190 -10.34 -16.16 14.06
CA THR A 190 -8.91 -15.84 14.13
C THR A 190 -8.41 -15.84 15.57
N GLN A 191 -9.21 -15.35 16.51
CA GLN A 191 -8.90 -15.44 17.94
C GLN A 191 -8.84 -16.91 18.39
N ASP A 192 -9.78 -17.74 17.94
CA ASP A 192 -9.78 -19.18 18.18
C ASP A 192 -8.49 -19.87 17.64
N LEU A 193 -8.07 -19.52 16.42
CA LEU A 193 -6.79 -19.99 15.86
C LEU A 193 -5.61 -19.61 16.77
N LEU A 194 -5.53 -18.36 17.24
CA LEU A 194 -4.44 -17.87 18.07
C LEU A 194 -4.47 -18.48 19.47
N ALA A 195 -5.65 -18.70 20.05
CA ALA A 195 -5.83 -19.28 21.37
C ALA A 195 -5.44 -20.77 21.45
N HIS A 196 -5.60 -21.51 20.34
CA HIS A 196 -5.30 -22.95 20.28
C HIS A 196 -3.85 -23.25 19.85
N ASN A 197 -3.00 -22.25 19.66
CA ASN A 197 -1.66 -22.45 19.17
C ASN A 197 -0.59 -21.76 20.04
N ASP A 198 0.47 -22.52 20.37
CA ASP A 198 1.71 -22.00 20.96
C ASP A 198 2.67 -21.44 19.89
N ALA A 199 2.11 -21.05 18.74
CA ALA A 199 2.87 -20.56 17.60
C ALA A 199 3.56 -19.23 17.89
N ALA A 200 4.75 -19.03 17.32
CA ALA A 200 5.34 -17.70 17.20
C ALA A 200 4.48 -16.85 16.28
N THR A 201 3.74 -15.89 16.84
CA THR A 201 2.78 -15.08 16.09
C THR A 201 3.37 -13.74 15.71
N LEU A 202 3.30 -13.41 14.41
CA LEU A 202 3.72 -12.13 13.85
C LEU A 202 2.55 -11.44 13.17
N LEU A 203 2.22 -10.26 13.66
CA LEU A 203 1.15 -9.41 13.14
C LEU A 203 1.77 -8.26 12.34
N LEU A 204 1.55 -8.24 11.03
CA LEU A 204 2.14 -7.23 10.15
C LEU A 204 1.11 -6.15 9.85
N THR A 205 1.43 -4.91 10.17
CA THR A 205 0.59 -3.77 9.78
C THR A 205 1.39 -2.47 9.87
N ALA A 206 1.23 -1.58 8.91
CA ALA A 206 1.80 -0.23 9.02
C ALA A 206 1.00 0.66 9.98
N THR A 207 -0.24 0.29 10.27
CA THR A 207 -1.21 1.10 11.00
C THR A 207 -1.96 0.24 12.01
N PRO A 208 -1.39 -0.01 13.20
CA PRO A 208 -1.99 -0.87 14.23
C PRO A 208 -3.37 -0.38 14.70
N PHE A 209 -3.61 0.93 14.62
CA PHE A 209 -4.94 1.53 14.80
C PHE A 209 -5.21 2.55 13.69
N GLN A 210 -6.47 2.80 13.41
CA GLN A 210 -6.88 3.60 12.25
C GLN A 210 -7.71 4.83 12.62
N LEU A 211 -8.65 4.67 13.54
CA LEU A 211 -9.61 5.70 13.89
C LEU A 211 -9.38 6.28 15.28
N SER A 212 -9.00 5.46 16.23
CA SER A 212 -8.78 5.89 17.62
C SER A 212 -7.73 5.05 18.32
N PRO A 213 -7.07 5.59 19.35
CA PRO A 213 -6.13 4.83 20.18
C PRO A 213 -6.75 3.56 20.81
N SER A 214 -8.08 3.52 21.03
CA SER A 214 -8.77 2.37 21.59
C SER A 214 -8.68 1.11 20.70
N GLU A 215 -8.55 1.27 19.40
CA GLU A 215 -8.35 0.13 18.47
C GLU A 215 -7.01 -0.60 18.72
N LEU A 216 -6.03 0.08 19.33
CA LEU A 216 -4.76 -0.53 19.70
C LEU A 216 -4.96 -1.65 20.72
N GLY A 217 -5.90 -1.48 21.68
CA GLY A 217 -6.24 -2.52 22.65
C GLY A 217 -6.68 -3.83 21.98
N GLY A 218 -7.52 -3.75 20.95
CA GLY A 218 -8.00 -4.93 20.20
C GLY A 218 -6.88 -5.69 19.47
N ILE A 219 -5.92 -4.97 18.88
CA ILE A 219 -4.75 -5.63 18.23
C ILE A 219 -3.78 -6.20 19.29
N LEU A 220 -3.58 -5.50 20.39
CA LEU A 220 -2.78 -6.02 21.50
C LEU A 220 -3.37 -7.33 22.05
N GLU A 221 -4.69 -7.46 22.11
CA GLU A 221 -5.37 -8.71 22.51
C GLU A 221 -4.91 -9.88 21.62
N ALA A 222 -4.80 -9.67 20.31
CA ALA A 222 -4.33 -10.69 19.38
C ALA A 222 -2.86 -11.11 19.65
N THR A 223 -2.04 -10.27 20.26
CA THR A 223 -0.67 -10.65 20.66
C THR A 223 -0.61 -11.56 21.89
N PHE A 224 -1.71 -11.72 22.61
CA PHE A 224 -1.82 -12.60 23.77
C PHE A 224 -2.63 -13.87 23.48
N GLY A 225 -3.20 -13.99 22.27
CA GLY A 225 -4.09 -15.09 21.89
C GLY A 225 -3.46 -16.49 21.94
N GLY A 226 -2.15 -16.62 21.81
CA GLY A 226 -1.41 -17.89 21.91
C GLY A 226 -1.20 -18.41 23.35
N TYR A 227 -1.94 -17.94 24.32
CA TYR A 227 -1.77 -18.31 25.73
C TYR A 227 -2.60 -19.53 26.13
N GLY A 228 -2.04 -20.71 25.87
CA GLY A 228 -2.38 -21.95 26.55
C GLY A 228 -3.51 -22.75 25.95
N ILE A 229 -3.33 -24.06 25.97
CA ILE A 229 -4.24 -25.14 25.57
C ILE A 229 -5.62 -25.07 26.26
N SER A 230 -5.75 -24.28 27.31
CA SER A 230 -7.00 -24.05 28.05
C SER A 230 -7.88 -22.93 27.50
N GLY A 231 -7.53 -22.32 26.38
CA GLY A 231 -8.40 -21.44 25.58
C GLY A 231 -9.07 -20.28 26.32
N ASP A 232 -8.44 -19.72 27.34
CA ASP A 232 -9.03 -18.65 28.13
C ASP A 232 -8.84 -17.29 27.44
N VAL A 233 -9.75 -17.01 26.48
CA VAL A 233 -9.85 -15.69 25.80
C VAL A 233 -9.97 -14.56 26.84
N GLY A 234 -10.52 -14.84 28.02
CA GLY A 234 -10.60 -13.90 29.13
C GLY A 234 -9.24 -13.46 29.63
N LYS A 235 -8.26 -14.38 29.72
CA LYS A 235 -6.88 -14.04 30.15
C LYS A 235 -6.13 -13.19 29.14
N ALA A 236 -6.29 -13.45 27.85
CA ALA A 236 -5.70 -12.62 26.79
C ALA A 236 -6.25 -11.20 26.82
N ARG A 237 -7.57 -11.05 27.03
CA ARG A 237 -8.23 -9.75 27.21
C ARG A 237 -7.77 -9.03 28.46
N SER A 238 -7.69 -9.73 29.61
CA SER A 238 -7.19 -9.15 30.85
C SER A 238 -5.78 -8.59 30.66
N LYS A 239 -4.83 -9.37 30.11
CA LYS A 239 -3.47 -8.94 29.90
C LYS A 239 -3.32 -7.80 28.88
N ALA A 240 -4.14 -7.79 27.83
CA ALA A 240 -4.20 -6.67 26.90
C ALA A 240 -4.80 -5.42 27.56
N ALA A 241 -5.79 -5.60 28.42
CA ALA A 241 -6.36 -4.52 29.23
C ALA A 241 -5.35 -3.99 30.23
N ASP A 242 -4.65 -4.85 30.97
CA ASP A 242 -3.60 -4.45 31.91
C ASP A 242 -2.51 -3.60 31.24
N LEU A 243 -2.12 -3.99 30.01
CA LEU A 243 -1.17 -3.20 29.22
C LEU A 243 -1.77 -1.87 28.73
N TYR A 244 -3.02 -1.87 28.28
CA TYR A 244 -3.67 -0.70 27.69
C TYR A 244 -4.12 0.31 28.78
N TYR A 245 -4.47 -0.17 29.97
CA TYR A 245 -4.89 0.62 31.13
C TYR A 245 -3.78 0.76 32.18
N ASP A 246 -2.51 0.50 31.82
CA ASP A 246 -1.37 0.85 32.66
C ASP A 246 -1.42 2.34 33.02
N ASP A 247 -1.23 2.68 34.29
CA ASP A 247 -1.39 4.04 34.79
C ASP A 247 -0.55 5.06 34.04
N ASN A 248 0.69 4.73 33.71
CA ASN A 248 1.58 5.61 32.94
C ASN A 248 1.07 5.80 31.52
N PHE A 249 0.50 4.74 30.90
CA PHE A 249 -0.03 4.83 29.55
C PHE A 249 -1.34 5.59 29.48
N VAL A 250 -2.19 5.46 30.50
CA VAL A 250 -3.43 6.24 30.62
C VAL A 250 -3.10 7.72 30.82
N GLU A 251 -2.26 8.07 31.81
CA GLU A 251 -1.85 9.45 32.09
C GLU A 251 -1.18 10.10 30.87
N TYR A 252 -0.33 9.35 30.17
CA TYR A 252 0.31 9.81 28.94
C TYR A 252 -0.71 10.15 27.83
N ARG A 253 -1.70 9.27 27.60
CA ARG A 253 -2.75 9.51 26.59
C ARG A 253 -3.62 10.70 26.94
N GLU A 254 -4.00 10.85 28.22
CA GLU A 254 -4.78 11.99 28.70
C GLU A 254 -4.02 13.31 28.55
N ALA A 255 -2.73 13.34 28.92
CA ALA A 255 -1.89 14.51 28.71
C ALA A 255 -1.80 14.89 27.25
N LEU A 256 -1.65 13.90 26.34
CA LEU A 256 -1.67 14.16 24.90
C LEU A 256 -3.02 14.65 24.40
N GLN A 257 -4.12 14.11 24.91
CA GLN A 257 -5.46 14.54 24.52
C GLN A 257 -5.70 16.02 24.89
N ARG A 258 -5.25 16.44 26.08
CA ARG A 258 -5.29 17.86 26.48
C ARG A 258 -4.38 18.71 25.61
N LEU A 259 -3.13 18.28 25.37
CA LEU A 259 -2.19 18.99 24.51
C LEU A 259 -2.70 19.17 23.06
N PHE A 260 -3.48 18.23 22.54
CA PHE A 260 -4.03 18.34 21.18
C PHE A 260 -5.20 19.31 21.10
N ARG A 261 -5.89 19.55 22.21
CA ARG A 261 -6.97 20.55 22.31
C ARG A 261 -6.39 21.92 22.59
N GLU A 262 -5.67 22.05 23.69
CA GLU A 262 -5.10 23.30 24.18
C GLU A 262 -3.73 23.02 24.81
N PRO A 263 -2.61 23.40 24.16
CA PRO A 263 -1.28 23.10 24.64
C PRO A 263 -0.95 23.79 25.96
N THR A 264 -0.72 23.02 27.02
CA THR A 264 -0.22 23.54 28.29
C THR A 264 1.20 23.09 28.59
N PRO A 265 2.03 23.92 29.27
CA PRO A 265 3.38 23.52 29.70
C PRO A 265 3.36 22.33 30.67
N ALA A 266 2.29 22.18 31.46
CA ALA A 266 2.12 21.08 32.41
C ALA A 266 1.92 19.74 31.69
N ASP A 267 1.00 19.68 30.74
CA ASP A 267 0.74 18.47 29.97
C ASP A 267 1.95 18.05 29.11
N LYS A 268 2.67 19.04 28.58
CA LYS A 268 3.93 18.78 27.86
C LYS A 268 4.99 18.13 28.77
N ARG A 269 5.10 18.57 30.03
CA ARG A 269 6.03 17.98 31.02
C ARG A 269 5.60 16.55 31.38
N ILE A 270 4.30 16.30 31.59
CA ILE A 270 3.77 14.97 31.87
C ILE A 270 4.06 14.01 30.74
N ALA A 271 3.66 14.36 29.51
CA ALA A 271 3.89 13.54 28.34
C ALA A 271 5.39 13.23 28.11
N LYS A 272 6.27 14.22 28.32
CA LYS A 272 7.72 14.03 28.21
C LYS A 272 8.27 13.07 29.27
N ARG A 273 7.82 13.17 30.52
CA ARG A 273 8.21 12.30 31.63
C ARG A 273 7.80 10.86 31.38
N LEU A 274 6.58 10.62 30.90
CA LEU A 274 6.01 9.30 30.72
C LEU A 274 6.39 8.62 29.39
N LYS A 275 6.99 9.34 28.46
CA LYS A 275 7.39 8.82 27.14
C LYS A 275 8.23 7.54 27.23
N GLU A 276 9.31 7.54 28.01
CA GLU A 276 10.22 6.40 28.08
C GLU A 276 9.61 5.20 28.82
N PRO A 277 8.97 5.33 29.99
CA PRO A 277 8.21 4.25 30.61
C PRO A 277 7.21 3.60 29.66
N VAL A 278 6.39 4.38 28.99
CA VAL A 278 5.39 3.88 28.04
C VAL A 278 6.04 3.26 26.79
N SER A 279 7.11 3.85 26.27
CA SER A 279 7.86 3.27 25.15
C SER A 279 8.43 1.89 25.53
N LYS A 280 8.98 1.74 26.73
CA LYS A 280 9.49 0.46 27.22
C LYS A 280 8.39 -0.58 27.36
N LEU A 281 7.23 -0.18 27.90
CA LEU A 281 6.07 -1.03 28.05
C LEU A 281 5.57 -1.60 26.71
N LEU A 282 5.40 -0.74 25.71
CA LEU A 282 4.84 -1.13 24.42
C LEU A 282 5.85 -1.80 23.47
N ARG A 283 7.14 -1.48 23.57
CA ARG A 283 8.18 -2.02 22.68
C ARG A 283 8.28 -3.54 22.71
N HIS A 284 7.95 -4.16 23.84
CA HIS A 284 7.88 -5.63 23.94
C HIS A 284 6.81 -6.26 23.04
N ARG A 285 5.83 -5.51 22.58
CA ARG A 285 4.72 -6.00 21.74
C ARG A 285 4.64 -5.36 20.38
N ILE A 286 5.17 -4.14 20.23
CA ILE A 286 5.10 -3.36 19.01
C ILE A 286 6.49 -2.91 18.63
N ILE A 287 6.93 -3.30 17.44
CA ILE A 287 8.19 -2.87 16.84
C ILE A 287 7.84 -1.95 15.68
N ARG A 288 8.43 -0.76 15.65
CA ARG A 288 8.21 0.19 14.56
C ARG A 288 9.49 0.92 14.17
N ASN A 289 9.86 0.74 12.92
CA ASN A 289 10.79 1.59 12.21
C ASN A 289 10.02 2.59 11.34
N ARG A 290 10.50 3.80 11.19
CA ARG A 290 9.94 4.79 10.27
C ARG A 290 10.99 5.24 9.28
N LYS A 291 10.56 5.32 8.03
CA LYS A 291 11.32 5.95 6.96
C LYS A 291 11.30 7.47 7.16
N VAL A 292 12.39 8.15 6.81
CA VAL A 292 12.39 9.60 6.66
C VAL A 292 11.39 9.97 5.56
N GLU A 293 10.36 10.72 5.89
CA GLU A 293 9.34 11.12 4.95
C GLU A 293 9.92 12.19 4.01
N GLN A 294 9.89 11.89 2.72
CA GLN A 294 10.27 12.83 1.66
C GLN A 294 9.05 13.56 1.08
N ARG A 295 8.02 13.79 1.90
CA ARG A 295 6.74 14.33 1.46
C ARG A 295 6.65 15.80 1.79
N MET A 296 6.20 16.61 0.82
CA MET A 296 5.89 18.02 0.98
C MET A 296 4.40 18.22 0.70
N TYR A 297 3.68 18.78 1.65
CA TYR A 297 2.24 18.99 1.55
C TYR A 297 1.91 20.39 1.07
N TYR A 298 0.89 20.46 0.19
CA TYR A 298 0.39 21.70 -0.39
C TYR A 298 -1.13 21.72 -0.30
N LEU A 299 -1.69 22.85 0.09
CA LEU A 299 -3.09 23.19 -0.16
C LEU A 299 -3.21 23.87 -1.53
N VAL A 300 -4.31 23.62 -2.20
CA VAL A 300 -4.54 24.13 -3.56
C VAL A 300 -5.77 25.03 -3.55
N ASP A 301 -5.64 26.26 -4.04
CA ASP A 301 -6.73 27.22 -4.15
C ASP A 301 -7.61 27.01 -5.42
N GLU A 302 -8.64 27.83 -5.61
CA GLU A 302 -9.52 27.78 -6.76
C GLU A 302 -8.83 28.08 -8.09
N THR A 303 -7.68 28.78 -8.05
CA THR A 303 -6.88 29.07 -9.25
C THR A 303 -5.97 27.91 -9.64
N GLY A 304 -5.87 26.89 -8.78
CA GLY A 304 -4.96 25.75 -8.94
C GLY A 304 -3.54 26.04 -8.49
N LYS A 305 -3.31 27.16 -7.77
CA LYS A 305 -2.02 27.52 -7.21
C LYS A 305 -1.77 26.71 -5.92
N PRO A 306 -0.66 25.97 -5.83
CA PRO A 306 -0.30 25.23 -4.63
C PRO A 306 0.41 26.16 -3.65
N THR A 307 -0.01 26.17 -2.39
CA THR A 307 0.67 26.82 -1.27
C THR A 307 1.22 25.77 -0.33
N ARG A 308 2.52 25.82 -0.06
CA ARG A 308 3.18 24.89 0.85
C ARG A 308 2.69 25.10 2.27
N VAL A 309 2.17 24.06 2.87
CA VAL A 309 1.68 24.04 4.24
C VAL A 309 2.68 23.25 5.09
N GLY A 310 3.78 23.91 5.49
CA GLY A 310 4.81 23.30 6.31
C GLY A 310 5.23 21.89 5.93
N ALA A 311 6.28 21.35 6.49
CA ALA A 311 6.66 19.97 6.25
C ALA A 311 5.60 18.97 6.75
N ASP A 312 4.64 19.46 7.57
CA ASP A 312 3.67 18.63 8.26
C ASP A 312 2.36 19.36 8.59
N LEU A 313 1.49 19.49 7.62
CA LEU A 313 0.12 19.94 7.87
C LEU A 313 -0.53 19.13 9.02
N PHE A 314 -0.26 17.84 9.07
CA PHE A 314 -0.81 16.94 10.08
C PHE A 314 -0.16 17.05 11.46
N ARG A 315 0.90 17.83 11.59
CA ARG A 315 1.57 18.16 12.87
C ARG A 315 1.29 19.58 13.35
N SER A 316 0.62 20.37 12.52
CA SER A 316 0.20 21.73 12.86
C SER A 316 -0.92 21.74 13.90
N SER A 317 -1.06 22.78 14.69
CA SER A 317 -2.21 22.93 15.59
C SER A 317 -3.52 23.11 14.79
N GLU A 318 -4.67 22.83 15.37
CA GLU A 318 -5.95 23.12 14.71
C GLU A 318 -6.07 24.60 14.36
N VAL A 319 -5.52 25.48 15.22
CA VAL A 319 -5.46 26.92 15.00
C VAL A 319 -4.62 27.26 13.77
N ASP A 320 -3.47 26.61 13.58
CA ASP A 320 -2.61 26.88 12.42
C ASP A 320 -3.26 26.42 11.12
N ILE A 321 -4.03 25.33 11.17
CA ILE A 321 -4.79 24.84 10.01
C ILE A 321 -5.90 25.83 9.67
N CYS A 322 -6.68 26.28 10.67
CA CYS A 322 -7.71 27.28 10.46
C CYS A 322 -7.12 28.56 9.84
N LYS A 323 -6.04 29.09 10.41
CA LYS A 323 -5.34 30.27 9.87
C LYS A 323 -4.89 30.05 8.43
N THR A 324 -4.35 28.87 8.13
CA THR A 324 -3.89 28.53 6.77
C THR A 324 -5.05 28.49 5.78
N LEU A 325 -6.20 27.94 6.17
CA LEU A 325 -7.41 27.91 5.34
C LEU A 325 -8.02 29.32 5.17
N GLU A 326 -8.00 30.14 6.23
CA GLU A 326 -8.49 31.53 6.21
C GLU A 326 -7.67 32.43 5.30
N GLN A 327 -6.38 32.17 5.15
CA GLN A 327 -5.47 32.93 4.26
C GLN A 327 -5.73 32.69 2.75
N GLY A 328 -6.83 32.03 2.37
CA GLY A 328 -7.19 31.82 0.97
C GLY A 328 -6.44 30.67 0.29
N ASN A 329 -5.88 29.75 1.06
CA ASN A 329 -5.14 28.60 0.53
C ASN A 329 -6.04 27.37 0.26
N ALA A 330 -7.37 27.55 0.26
CA ALA A 330 -8.36 26.50 0.00
C ALA A 330 -9.28 26.93 -1.14
N ILE A 331 -10.04 25.98 -1.68
CA ILE A 331 -10.97 26.23 -2.78
C ILE A 331 -12.24 26.88 -2.23
N SER A 332 -12.51 28.10 -2.65
CA SER A 332 -13.77 28.80 -2.36
C SER A 332 -14.87 28.30 -3.29
N LEU A 333 -16.09 28.13 -2.76
CA LEU A 333 -17.26 27.84 -3.56
C LEU A 333 -17.87 29.15 -4.08
N ASP A 334 -18.30 29.16 -5.34
CA ASP A 334 -19.17 30.22 -5.83
C ASP A 334 -20.59 30.07 -5.21
N GLU A 335 -21.38 31.14 -5.23
CA GLU A 335 -22.70 31.19 -4.61
C GLU A 335 -23.62 30.05 -5.05
N GLN A 336 -23.63 29.71 -6.35
CA GLN A 336 -24.42 28.62 -6.88
C GLN A 336 -23.95 27.25 -6.36
N SER A 337 -22.66 27.07 -6.25
CA SER A 337 -22.03 25.86 -5.73
C SER A 337 -22.28 25.72 -4.24
N GLU A 338 -22.24 26.79 -3.49
CA GLU A 338 -22.54 26.81 -2.05
C GLU A 338 -24.02 26.49 -1.80
N LEU A 339 -24.93 27.10 -2.55
CA LEU A 339 -26.36 26.81 -2.46
C LEU A 339 -26.69 25.34 -2.78
N ALA A 340 -26.06 24.81 -3.83
CA ALA A 340 -26.19 23.39 -4.19
C ALA A 340 -25.66 22.47 -3.08
N TYR A 341 -24.53 22.81 -2.48
CA TYR A 341 -23.97 22.07 -1.35
C TYR A 341 -24.92 22.07 -0.14
N LEU A 342 -25.46 23.23 0.24
CA LEU A 342 -26.40 23.37 1.35
C LEU A 342 -27.67 22.54 1.13
N ARG A 343 -28.22 22.55 -0.08
CA ARG A 343 -29.39 21.72 -0.46
C ARG A 343 -29.12 20.24 -0.34
N VAL A 344 -27.96 19.76 -0.83
CA VAL A 344 -27.54 18.36 -0.69
C VAL A 344 -27.34 17.99 0.77
N ARG A 345 -26.76 18.88 1.58
CA ARG A 345 -26.59 18.70 3.01
C ARG A 345 -27.93 18.61 3.76
N ALA A 346 -28.91 19.45 3.41
CA ALA A 346 -30.26 19.39 3.97
C ALA A 346 -30.97 18.08 3.61
N LEU A 347 -30.84 17.62 2.36
CA LEU A 347 -31.39 16.33 1.92
C LEU A 347 -30.77 15.17 2.73
N LEU A 348 -29.46 15.18 2.95
CA LEU A 348 -28.77 14.18 3.79
C LEU A 348 -29.29 14.15 5.22
N SER A 349 -29.54 15.32 5.80
CA SER A 349 -30.07 15.42 7.16
C SER A 349 -31.46 14.77 7.26
N ARG A 350 -32.33 14.97 6.25
CA ARG A 350 -33.65 14.34 6.19
C ARG A 350 -33.57 12.82 5.99
N LEU A 351 -32.67 12.34 5.13
CA LEU A 351 -32.48 10.91 4.87
C LEU A 351 -31.82 10.16 6.05
N ALA A 352 -31.07 10.87 6.90
CA ALA A 352 -30.42 10.30 8.07
C ALA A 352 -31.39 9.85 9.18
N SER A 353 -32.66 10.17 9.10
CA SER A 353 -33.69 9.84 10.11
C SER A 353 -34.46 8.52 9.88
N GLY A 354 -34.19 7.75 8.82
CA GLY A 354 -34.89 6.51 8.46
C GLY A 354 -34.09 5.20 8.61
N PRO A 355 -34.71 4.01 8.56
CA PRO A 355 -34.04 2.71 8.77
C PRO A 355 -33.05 2.28 7.67
N ARG A 356 -32.99 2.95 6.52
CA ARG A 356 -31.99 2.73 5.47
C ARG A 356 -30.74 3.62 5.61
N LYS A 357 -30.48 4.06 6.82
CA LYS A 357 -29.56 5.12 7.26
C LYS A 357 -28.10 5.01 6.78
N THR A 358 -27.51 3.83 6.81
CA THR A 358 -26.05 3.73 6.76
C THR A 358 -25.48 3.79 5.35
N PHE A 359 -26.08 3.10 4.41
CA PHE A 359 -25.54 3.01 3.05
C PHE A 359 -25.76 4.28 2.23
N LEU A 360 -26.99 4.80 2.26
CA LEU A 360 -27.35 6.02 1.53
C LEU A 360 -26.60 7.24 2.09
N ALA A 361 -26.52 7.36 3.42
CA ALA A 361 -25.81 8.45 4.09
C ALA A 361 -24.31 8.44 3.78
N THR A 362 -23.67 7.27 3.68
CA THR A 362 -22.24 7.14 3.33
C THR A 362 -22.00 7.53 1.89
N SER A 363 -22.82 7.04 0.96
CA SER A 363 -22.69 7.37 -0.46
C SER A 363 -22.94 8.85 -0.75
N LEU A 364 -23.94 9.45 -0.10
CA LEU A 364 -24.25 10.87 -0.24
C LEU A 364 -23.22 11.77 0.46
N ARG A 365 -22.63 11.34 1.59
CA ARG A 365 -21.50 12.07 2.21
C ARG A 365 -20.26 12.07 1.32
N GLN A 366 -19.97 10.98 0.63
CA GLN A 366 -18.91 10.93 -0.38
C GLN A 366 -19.19 11.88 -1.55
N LEU A 367 -20.46 12.05 -1.90
CA LEU A 367 -20.87 12.96 -2.98
C LEU A 367 -20.89 14.43 -2.57
N LEU A 368 -20.93 14.75 -1.27
CA LEU A 368 -20.84 16.14 -0.80
C LEU A 368 -19.51 16.81 -1.16
N SER A 369 -18.42 16.04 -1.27
CA SER A 369 -17.13 16.55 -1.71
C SER A 369 -17.07 16.80 -3.24
N THR A 370 -18.06 16.28 -4.00
CA THR A 370 -18.08 16.30 -5.46
C THR A 370 -19.50 16.49 -6.04
N TYR A 371 -20.36 17.22 -5.35
CA TYR A 371 -21.79 17.35 -5.66
C TYR A 371 -22.11 17.78 -7.11
N GLY A 372 -21.20 18.40 -7.83
CA GLY A 372 -21.38 18.80 -9.24
C GLY A 372 -21.67 17.65 -10.22
N GLN A 373 -21.79 16.41 -9.74
CA GLN A 373 -22.08 15.24 -10.52
C GLN A 373 -23.52 14.74 -10.41
N PHE A 374 -24.34 15.32 -9.54
CA PHE A 374 -25.76 15.00 -9.44
C PHE A 374 -26.56 15.57 -10.62
N ARG A 375 -26.51 14.88 -11.74
CA ARG A 375 -27.48 15.08 -12.82
C ARG A 375 -28.50 13.94 -12.77
N LYS A 376 -29.71 14.23 -12.30
CA LYS A 376 -30.89 13.34 -12.32
C LYS A 376 -30.74 12.09 -11.44
N THR A 377 -30.93 12.22 -10.15
CA THR A 377 -31.21 11.08 -9.28
C THR A 377 -32.70 10.84 -9.21
N LYS A 378 -33.15 9.58 -9.36
CA LYS A 378 -34.55 9.15 -9.14
C LYS A 378 -34.84 8.91 -7.64
N VAL A 379 -34.18 9.63 -6.72
CA VAL A 379 -34.46 9.54 -5.29
C VAL A 379 -35.43 10.63 -4.91
N GLY A 380 -36.66 10.26 -4.67
CA GLY A 380 -37.74 11.20 -4.37
C GLY A 380 -38.43 11.73 -5.62
N ARG A 381 -39.48 12.50 -5.44
CA ARG A 381 -40.11 13.25 -6.54
C ARG A 381 -39.08 14.21 -7.13
N SER A 382 -39.03 14.35 -8.42
CA SER A 382 -38.00 15.14 -9.17
C SER A 382 -37.91 16.60 -8.73
N GLU A 383 -38.84 17.08 -7.95
CA GLU A 383 -38.94 18.42 -7.40
C GLU A 383 -38.06 18.69 -6.18
N ASP A 384 -37.64 17.63 -5.46
CA ASP A 384 -36.85 17.76 -4.22
C ASP A 384 -35.34 17.82 -4.44
N LEU A 385 -34.85 17.60 -5.65
CA LEU A 385 -33.43 17.61 -5.95
C LEU A 385 -32.99 18.96 -6.52
N PRO A 386 -31.85 19.50 -6.03
CA PRO A 386 -31.35 20.74 -6.56
C PRO A 386 -31.01 20.59 -8.04
N GLN A 387 -31.60 21.43 -8.88
CA GLN A 387 -31.15 21.60 -10.25
C GLN A 387 -29.75 22.24 -10.22
N LEU A 388 -28.74 21.41 -10.44
CA LEU A 388 -27.36 21.91 -10.55
C LEU A 388 -27.18 22.53 -11.93
N PRO A 389 -26.48 23.68 -12.00
CA PRO A 389 -26.21 24.32 -13.29
C PRO A 389 -25.57 23.33 -14.25
N SER A 390 -26.15 23.19 -15.44
CA SER A 390 -25.70 22.19 -16.41
C SER A 390 -24.31 22.45 -16.99
N GLU A 391 -23.82 23.67 -16.87
CA GLU A 391 -22.62 24.16 -17.54
C GLU A 391 -21.45 24.47 -16.62
N ASN A 392 -21.69 24.71 -15.34
CA ASN A 392 -20.60 25.05 -14.41
C ASN A 392 -19.83 23.80 -13.93
N LYS A 393 -18.53 23.82 -14.14
CA LYS A 393 -17.61 22.80 -13.63
C LYS A 393 -17.44 23.01 -12.12
N HIS A 394 -17.53 21.90 -11.36
CA HIS A 394 -17.26 21.96 -9.93
C HIS A 394 -15.89 22.61 -9.64
N PRO A 395 -15.79 23.55 -8.66
CA PRO A 395 -14.54 24.26 -8.36
C PRO A 395 -13.33 23.36 -8.18
N LYS A 396 -13.45 22.24 -7.49
CA LYS A 396 -12.36 21.23 -7.38
C LYS A 396 -11.87 20.74 -8.74
N LEU A 397 -12.77 20.51 -9.70
CA LEU A 397 -12.40 20.03 -11.02
C LEU A 397 -11.62 21.09 -11.78
N VAL A 398 -12.01 22.34 -11.64
CA VAL A 398 -11.29 23.49 -12.22
C VAL A 398 -9.92 23.62 -11.59
N SER A 399 -9.86 23.58 -10.26
CA SER A 399 -8.63 23.69 -9.49
C SER A 399 -7.62 22.57 -9.86
N VAL A 400 -8.03 21.29 -9.88
CA VAL A 400 -7.12 20.18 -10.23
C VAL A 400 -6.64 20.23 -11.68
N THR A 401 -7.47 20.70 -12.62
CA THR A 401 -7.06 20.85 -14.02
C THR A 401 -6.05 21.97 -14.19
N ARG A 402 -6.20 23.08 -13.47
CA ARG A 402 -5.24 24.19 -13.43
C ARG A 402 -3.93 23.80 -12.74
N LEU A 403 -4.02 23.09 -11.61
CA LEU A 403 -2.86 22.52 -10.93
C LEU A 403 -2.05 21.62 -11.86
N ALA A 404 -2.71 20.65 -12.50
CA ALA A 404 -2.04 19.74 -13.44
C ALA A 404 -1.41 20.50 -14.61
N ARG A 405 -2.07 21.55 -15.12
CA ARG A 405 -1.49 22.44 -16.15
C ARG A 405 -0.19 23.09 -15.65
N GLY A 406 -0.18 23.65 -14.44
CA GLY A 406 1.02 24.24 -13.82
C GLY A 406 2.14 23.21 -13.73
N ILE A 407 1.89 22.09 -13.04
CA ILE A 407 2.85 21.00 -12.84
C ILE A 407 3.48 20.57 -14.18
N PHE A 408 2.69 20.19 -15.16
CA PHE A 408 3.22 19.63 -16.41
C PHE A 408 3.79 20.65 -17.38
N LYS A 409 3.44 21.91 -17.27
CA LYS A 409 4.18 23.00 -17.95
C LYS A 409 5.58 23.15 -17.38
N ASP A 410 5.70 23.17 -16.05
CA ASP A 410 6.98 23.28 -15.35
C ASP A 410 7.86 22.05 -15.61
N GLU A 411 7.31 20.83 -15.52
CA GLU A 411 8.00 19.59 -15.83
C GLU A 411 8.54 19.57 -17.28
N LYS A 412 7.73 20.06 -18.22
CA LYS A 412 8.14 20.16 -19.63
C LYS A 412 9.22 21.21 -19.86
N SER A 413 9.13 22.35 -19.17
CA SER A 413 10.09 23.46 -19.30
C SER A 413 11.44 23.12 -18.66
N ASN A 414 11.42 22.37 -17.56
CA ASN A 414 12.61 21.94 -16.83
C ASN A 414 13.22 20.63 -17.33
N LEU A 415 12.74 20.10 -18.46
CA LEU A 415 13.21 18.83 -19.00
C LEU A 415 14.63 19.00 -19.59
N LYS A 416 15.62 18.47 -18.86
CA LYS A 416 17.04 18.43 -19.28
C LYS A 416 17.40 17.04 -19.83
N SER A 417 18.62 16.89 -20.36
CA SER A 417 19.11 15.62 -20.93
C SER A 417 18.98 14.43 -19.99
N ASP A 418 19.15 14.65 -18.67
CA ASP A 418 19.22 13.57 -17.68
C ASP A 418 17.95 13.41 -16.81
N ASN A 419 16.95 14.30 -16.97
CA ASN A 419 15.74 14.26 -16.19
C ASN A 419 14.58 13.62 -16.97
N TRP A 420 13.63 13.02 -16.24
CA TRP A 420 12.38 12.52 -16.76
C TRP A 420 11.22 13.41 -16.32
N ILE A 421 10.13 13.43 -17.09
CA ILE A 421 8.87 14.05 -16.67
C ILE A 421 8.37 13.32 -15.43
N ARG A 422 8.23 14.04 -14.31
CA ARG A 422 7.69 13.51 -13.07
C ARG A 422 6.18 13.37 -13.21
N LYS A 423 5.67 12.19 -12.93
CA LYS A 423 4.28 11.82 -13.11
C LYS A 423 3.42 12.18 -11.91
N ALA A 424 2.11 12.24 -12.15
CA ALA A 424 1.13 12.53 -11.13
C ALA A 424 0.16 11.36 -10.90
N LEU A 425 -0.09 11.06 -9.63
CA LEU A 425 -1.09 10.10 -9.18
C LEU A 425 -2.23 10.85 -8.51
N VAL A 426 -3.44 10.73 -9.05
CA VAL A 426 -4.64 11.38 -8.53
C VAL A 426 -5.52 10.36 -7.85
N PHE A 427 -5.77 10.53 -6.56
CA PHE A 427 -6.68 9.68 -5.81
C PHE A 427 -8.08 10.27 -5.73
N THR A 428 -9.08 9.45 -6.05
CA THR A 428 -10.50 9.75 -5.84
C THR A 428 -11.21 8.54 -5.25
N THR A 429 -12.10 8.76 -4.30
CA THR A 429 -12.90 7.69 -3.68
C THR A 429 -14.06 7.26 -4.58
N TYR A 430 -14.55 8.17 -5.42
CA TYR A 430 -15.73 7.95 -6.26
C TYR A 430 -15.35 7.61 -7.70
N VAL A 431 -15.58 6.37 -8.07
CA VAL A 431 -15.15 5.81 -9.36
C VAL A 431 -16.27 5.84 -10.41
N GLY A 432 -17.54 5.98 -9.99
CA GLY A 432 -18.68 5.71 -10.86
C GLY A 432 -18.67 4.24 -11.28
N ALA A 433 -18.27 3.37 -10.35
CA ALA A 433 -18.40 1.93 -10.53
C ALA A 433 -19.85 1.59 -10.81
N GLU A 434 -20.08 0.48 -11.50
CA GLU A 434 -21.39 -0.15 -11.54
C GLU A 434 -21.93 -0.21 -10.12
N PRO A 435 -22.92 0.59 -9.77
CA PRO A 435 -23.52 0.50 -8.47
C PRO A 435 -24.15 -0.89 -8.43
N GLY A 436 -24.04 -1.60 -7.33
CA GLY A 436 -24.94 -2.72 -7.08
C GLY A 436 -26.36 -2.23 -7.38
N GLU A 437 -27.24 -3.08 -7.94
CA GLU A 437 -28.54 -2.70 -8.51
C GLU A 437 -29.35 -1.65 -7.72
N ALA A 438 -29.22 -1.61 -6.42
CA ALA A 438 -29.85 -0.63 -5.55
C ALA A 438 -29.30 0.80 -5.72
N THR A 439 -28.00 0.96 -5.97
CA THR A 439 -27.35 2.28 -6.12
C THR A 439 -27.53 2.84 -7.52
N SER A 440 -27.63 1.99 -8.55
CA SER A 440 -27.92 2.42 -9.92
C SER A 440 -29.35 2.95 -10.05
N LYS A 441 -30.30 2.34 -9.34
CA LYS A 441 -31.70 2.84 -9.28
C LYS A 441 -31.81 4.19 -8.54
N ILE A 442 -30.93 4.46 -7.58
CA ILE A 442 -30.93 5.68 -6.77
C ILE A 442 -30.21 6.84 -7.45
N LEU A 443 -29.07 6.57 -8.12
CA LEU A 443 -28.20 7.59 -8.71
C LEU A 443 -28.45 7.83 -10.21
N GLY A 444 -29.30 7.00 -10.83
CA GLY A 444 -29.58 7.03 -12.28
C GLY A 444 -28.40 6.57 -13.14
N GLU A 445 -28.68 5.99 -14.29
CA GLU A 445 -27.70 5.37 -15.21
C GLU A 445 -26.61 6.32 -15.76
N ARG A 446 -26.64 7.61 -15.42
CA ARG A 446 -25.74 8.64 -15.96
C ARG A 446 -24.91 9.40 -14.92
N ALA A 447 -24.80 8.92 -13.68
CA ALA A 447 -23.79 9.44 -12.77
C ALA A 447 -22.41 9.02 -13.27
N HIS A 448 -21.83 9.78 -14.19
CA HIS A 448 -20.44 9.63 -14.58
C HIS A 448 -19.60 9.89 -13.32
N GLY A 449 -18.98 8.88 -12.78
CA GLY A 449 -18.15 9.00 -11.60
C GLY A 449 -17.06 10.06 -11.76
N SER A 450 -16.58 10.60 -10.63
CA SER A 450 -15.55 11.63 -10.61
C SER A 450 -14.32 11.21 -11.42
N ALA A 451 -13.92 9.95 -11.36
CA ALA A 451 -12.76 9.43 -12.10
C ALA A 451 -12.90 9.57 -13.62
N ALA A 452 -14.07 9.27 -14.19
CA ALA A 452 -14.30 9.39 -15.64
C ALA A 452 -14.29 10.85 -16.10
N ARG A 453 -14.87 11.75 -15.29
CA ARG A 453 -14.89 13.18 -15.57
C ARG A 453 -13.50 13.79 -15.41
N LEU A 454 -12.78 13.44 -14.36
CA LEU A 454 -11.38 13.80 -14.14
C LEU A 454 -10.52 13.38 -15.34
N LYS A 455 -10.64 12.12 -15.79
CA LYS A 455 -9.89 11.64 -16.97
C LYS A 455 -10.12 12.54 -18.17
N ARG A 456 -11.37 12.85 -18.48
CA ARG A 456 -11.71 13.68 -19.67
C ARG A 456 -11.11 15.09 -19.59
N GLU A 457 -11.26 15.75 -18.46
CA GLU A 457 -10.78 17.13 -18.32
C GLU A 457 -9.24 17.19 -18.26
N LEU A 458 -8.62 16.30 -17.49
CA LEU A 458 -7.16 16.21 -17.45
C LEU A 458 -6.57 15.81 -18.80
N GLU A 459 -7.19 14.88 -19.54
CA GLU A 459 -6.73 14.48 -20.85
C GLU A 459 -6.78 15.64 -21.86
N ARG A 460 -7.80 16.51 -21.78
CA ARG A 460 -7.88 17.73 -22.61
C ARG A 460 -6.71 18.68 -22.31
N GLU A 461 -6.40 18.90 -21.02
CA GLU A 461 -5.29 19.75 -20.61
C GLU A 461 -3.93 19.15 -21.02
N MET A 462 -3.75 17.86 -20.82
CA MET A 462 -2.52 17.18 -21.21
C MET A 462 -2.28 17.23 -22.72
N LYS A 463 -3.33 17.09 -23.55
CA LYS A 463 -3.23 17.26 -25.02
C LYS A 463 -2.86 18.69 -25.43
N ARG A 464 -3.27 19.70 -24.67
CA ARG A 464 -2.84 21.11 -24.89
C ARG A 464 -1.35 21.31 -24.58
N ILE A 465 -0.84 20.68 -23.52
CA ILE A 465 0.55 20.77 -23.10
C ILE A 465 1.46 19.95 -24.02
N PHE A 466 1.00 18.77 -24.45
CA PHE A 466 1.71 17.82 -25.30
C PHE A 466 0.97 17.62 -26.63
N PRO A 467 0.94 18.64 -27.52
CA PRO A 467 0.20 18.54 -28.78
C PRO A 467 0.88 17.57 -29.76
N ARG A 468 0.07 16.94 -30.59
CA ARG A 468 0.58 16.12 -31.70
C ARG A 468 1.26 17.02 -32.74
N LYS A 469 2.54 16.79 -32.99
CA LYS A 469 3.33 17.47 -34.02
C LYS A 469 3.76 16.47 -35.10
N LYS A 470 3.66 16.88 -36.37
CA LYS A 470 4.13 16.05 -37.49
C LYS A 470 5.67 16.15 -37.58
N ARG A 471 6.37 15.24 -36.90
CA ARG A 471 7.86 15.14 -36.92
C ARG A 471 8.28 13.84 -37.60
N ARG A 472 8.05 13.72 -38.92
CA ARG A 472 8.27 12.47 -39.66
C ARG A 472 9.73 11.95 -39.59
N LYS A 473 10.74 12.83 -39.73
CA LYS A 473 12.15 12.44 -39.63
C LYS A 473 12.53 11.87 -38.24
N GLU A 474 12.16 12.54 -37.17
CA GLU A 474 12.44 12.10 -35.80
C GLU A 474 11.74 10.77 -35.49
N ARG A 475 10.45 10.66 -35.86
CA ARG A 475 9.68 9.40 -35.74
C ARG A 475 10.38 8.24 -36.46
N GLY A 476 10.81 8.47 -37.70
CA GLY A 476 11.54 7.46 -38.51
C GLY A 476 12.83 7.01 -37.86
N ALA A 477 13.62 7.94 -37.31
CA ALA A 477 14.87 7.64 -36.63
C ALA A 477 14.65 6.81 -35.36
N ILE A 478 13.67 7.21 -34.51
CA ILE A 478 13.33 6.46 -33.29
C ILE A 478 12.86 5.05 -33.64
N LEU A 479 11.94 4.92 -34.61
CA LEU A 479 11.40 3.63 -35.00
C LEU A 479 12.52 2.69 -35.57
N LYS A 480 13.36 3.20 -36.49
CA LYS A 480 14.45 2.44 -37.03
C LYS A 480 15.41 1.92 -35.97
N ALA A 481 15.76 2.79 -35.01
CA ALA A 481 16.66 2.43 -33.92
C ALA A 481 16.09 1.31 -33.01
N LEU A 482 14.80 1.40 -32.65
CA LEU A 482 14.17 0.37 -31.80
C LEU A 482 13.92 -0.95 -32.54
N LEU A 483 13.56 -0.90 -33.83
CA LEU A 483 13.39 -2.11 -34.64
C LEU A 483 14.72 -2.85 -34.82
N LYS A 484 15.83 -2.12 -34.98
CA LYS A 484 17.17 -2.71 -35.05
C LYS A 484 17.49 -3.53 -33.79
N VAL A 485 17.15 -3.06 -32.60
CA VAL A 485 17.36 -3.82 -31.37
C VAL A 485 16.54 -5.14 -31.36
N ILE A 486 15.32 -5.14 -31.91
CA ILE A 486 14.53 -6.38 -32.02
C ILE A 486 15.16 -7.34 -33.03
N GLU A 487 15.74 -6.84 -34.12
CA GLU A 487 16.41 -7.67 -35.11
C GLU A 487 17.67 -8.33 -34.53
N GLU A 488 18.46 -7.60 -33.75
CA GLU A 488 19.72 -8.06 -33.16
C GLU A 488 19.55 -8.93 -31.90
N HIS A 489 18.56 -8.66 -31.05
CA HIS A 489 18.39 -9.29 -29.71
C HIS A 489 17.05 -9.97 -29.51
N GLY A 490 16.19 -10.06 -30.51
CA GLY A 490 14.84 -10.62 -30.41
C GLY A 490 14.73 -12.11 -30.72
N SER A 491 15.81 -12.89 -30.65
CA SER A 491 15.80 -14.33 -30.91
C SER A 491 14.88 -15.14 -30.01
N ALA A 492 14.71 -14.69 -28.77
CA ALA A 492 13.82 -15.33 -27.79
C ALA A 492 12.33 -15.04 -28.01
N LEU A 493 11.95 -14.12 -28.90
CA LEU A 493 10.56 -13.82 -29.18
C LEU A 493 9.93 -14.94 -30.04
N VAL A 494 8.79 -15.50 -29.56
CA VAL A 494 8.03 -16.50 -30.33
C VAL A 494 7.25 -15.84 -31.47
N ASP A 495 6.72 -16.65 -32.39
CA ASP A 495 6.22 -16.23 -33.71
C ASP A 495 5.21 -15.05 -33.67
N ASP A 496 4.31 -14.99 -32.70
CA ASP A 496 3.32 -13.94 -32.58
C ASP A 496 3.83 -12.70 -31.80
N GLU A 497 4.83 -12.84 -30.96
CA GLU A 497 5.33 -11.78 -30.08
C GLU A 497 6.13 -10.71 -30.83
N LYS A 498 6.98 -11.14 -31.77
CA LYS A 498 7.82 -10.23 -32.56
C LYS A 498 6.97 -9.25 -33.40
N PRO A 499 5.98 -9.68 -34.18
CA PRO A 499 5.06 -8.79 -34.90
C PRO A 499 4.25 -7.88 -33.96
N ARG A 500 3.79 -8.38 -32.81
CA ARG A 500 3.05 -7.60 -31.80
C ARG A 500 3.91 -6.44 -31.28
N LEU A 501 5.16 -6.71 -30.89
CA LEU A 501 6.08 -5.70 -30.37
C LEU A 501 6.42 -4.66 -31.44
N GLN A 502 6.72 -5.10 -32.67
CA GLN A 502 6.99 -4.20 -33.81
C GLN A 502 5.82 -3.26 -34.09
N ASN A 503 4.58 -3.77 -34.08
CA ASN A 503 3.38 -2.97 -34.30
C ASN A 503 3.20 -1.92 -33.19
N VAL A 504 3.40 -2.30 -31.95
CA VAL A 504 3.35 -1.37 -30.81
C VAL A 504 4.41 -0.27 -30.95
N LEU A 505 5.64 -0.59 -31.33
CA LEU A 505 6.71 0.38 -31.54
C LEU A 505 6.44 1.35 -32.69
N ARG A 506 5.80 0.90 -33.77
CA ARG A 506 5.35 1.80 -34.88
C ARG A 506 4.39 2.88 -34.39
N GLY A 507 3.49 2.53 -33.48
CA GLY A 507 2.60 3.48 -32.83
C GLY A 507 3.29 4.37 -31.80
N PHE A 508 4.18 3.80 -31.01
CA PHE A 508 4.92 4.45 -29.93
C PHE A 508 5.83 5.58 -30.44
N ALA A 509 6.60 5.36 -31.49
CA ALA A 509 7.58 6.32 -32.02
C ALA A 509 6.95 7.66 -32.46
N GLY A 510 5.65 7.69 -32.76
CA GLY A 510 4.93 8.91 -33.19
C GLY A 510 4.21 9.67 -32.08
N ARG A 511 4.25 9.21 -30.83
CA ARG A 511 3.52 9.87 -29.72
C ARG A 511 4.22 11.14 -29.26
N PRO A 512 3.47 12.18 -28.82
CA PRO A 512 4.03 13.47 -28.41
C PRO A 512 5.08 13.36 -27.33
N VAL A 513 4.83 12.56 -26.29
CA VAL A 513 5.76 12.37 -25.17
C VAL A 513 7.00 11.59 -25.61
N THR A 514 6.84 10.57 -26.46
CA THR A 514 7.96 9.81 -27.00
C THR A 514 8.88 10.69 -27.86
N LEU A 515 8.30 11.48 -28.76
CA LEU A 515 9.03 12.44 -29.59
C LEU A 515 9.75 13.51 -28.75
N LEU A 516 9.15 13.93 -27.63
CA LEU A 516 9.80 14.87 -26.70
C LEU A 516 10.97 14.23 -25.97
N LEU A 517 10.80 13.01 -25.49
CA LEU A 517 11.78 12.33 -24.63
C LEU A 517 12.92 11.66 -25.40
N LEU A 518 12.67 11.14 -26.59
CA LEU A 518 13.64 10.36 -27.38
C LEU A 518 14.19 11.08 -28.62
N SER A 519 13.78 12.33 -28.87
CA SER A 519 14.34 13.09 -30.01
C SER A 519 15.82 13.37 -29.79
N PRO A 520 16.70 12.91 -30.70
CA PRO A 520 18.15 13.17 -30.60
C PRO A 520 18.47 14.68 -30.60
N LYS A 521 17.65 15.48 -31.26
CA LYS A 521 17.80 16.94 -31.30
C LYS A 521 17.57 17.57 -29.95
N ASN A 522 16.57 17.09 -29.19
CA ASN A 522 16.18 17.68 -27.90
C ASN A 522 16.97 17.05 -26.73
N ARG A 523 17.29 15.75 -26.84
CA ARG A 523 17.91 14.98 -25.78
C ARG A 523 18.93 13.98 -26.34
N PRO A 524 20.17 14.44 -26.62
CA PRO A 524 21.24 13.56 -27.07
C PRO A 524 21.45 12.39 -26.11
N GLY A 525 21.55 11.16 -26.63
CA GLY A 525 21.79 9.95 -25.84
C GLY A 525 20.53 9.31 -25.22
N ALA A 526 19.40 9.98 -25.14
CA ALA A 526 18.18 9.40 -24.54
C ALA A 526 17.65 8.18 -25.33
N LEU A 527 17.68 8.26 -26.64
CA LEU A 527 17.35 7.12 -27.53
C LEU A 527 18.29 5.94 -27.33
N LYS A 528 19.61 6.18 -27.22
CA LYS A 528 20.60 5.14 -26.95
C LYS A 528 20.36 4.46 -25.60
N LYS A 529 20.01 5.22 -24.56
CA LYS A 529 19.64 4.66 -23.25
C LYS A 529 18.41 3.76 -23.37
N GLU A 530 17.38 4.19 -24.11
CA GLU A 530 16.15 3.40 -24.29
C GLU A 530 16.39 2.13 -25.12
N MET A 531 17.24 2.20 -26.14
CA MET A 531 17.71 1.02 -26.88
C MET A 531 18.40 0.02 -25.95
N GLY A 532 19.26 0.50 -25.05
CA GLY A 532 19.89 -0.33 -24.02
C GLY A 532 18.91 -0.99 -23.07
N VAL A 533 17.84 -0.27 -22.68
CA VAL A 533 16.77 -0.84 -21.85
C VAL A 533 16.02 -1.94 -22.60
N LEU A 534 15.58 -1.67 -23.83
CA LEU A 534 14.91 -2.67 -24.66
C LEU A 534 15.78 -3.91 -24.88
N ARG A 535 17.07 -3.72 -25.13
CA ARG A 535 18.03 -4.82 -25.26
C ARG A 535 18.10 -5.65 -23.99
N GLY A 536 18.33 -5.02 -22.83
CA GLY A 536 18.40 -5.72 -21.56
C GLY A 536 17.10 -6.46 -21.21
N ASP A 537 15.93 -5.89 -21.54
CA ASP A 537 14.63 -6.54 -21.35
C ASP A 537 14.49 -7.79 -22.24
N LEU A 538 15.00 -7.77 -23.48
CA LEU A 538 14.99 -8.91 -24.41
C LEU A 538 16.00 -9.99 -24.00
N GLU A 539 17.20 -9.59 -23.55
CA GLU A 539 18.22 -10.50 -23.02
C GLU A 539 17.71 -11.21 -21.76
N ALA A 540 17.06 -10.50 -20.83
CA ALA A 540 16.44 -11.11 -19.66
C ALA A 540 15.30 -12.10 -20.02
N LEU A 541 14.56 -11.83 -21.08
CA LEU A 541 13.55 -12.77 -21.60
C LEU A 541 14.21 -14.03 -22.18
N SER A 542 15.34 -13.89 -22.89
CA SER A 542 16.13 -15.00 -23.42
C SER A 542 16.65 -15.89 -22.30
N GLU A 543 17.34 -15.31 -21.33
CA GLU A 543 17.86 -16.03 -20.16
C GLU A 543 16.74 -16.79 -19.41
N GLN A 544 15.59 -16.16 -19.23
CA GLN A 544 14.44 -16.79 -18.58
C GLN A 544 13.91 -18.00 -19.36
N ARG A 545 13.95 -17.97 -20.69
CA ARG A 545 13.51 -19.08 -21.56
C ARG A 545 14.56 -20.17 -21.69
N GLU A 546 15.84 -19.81 -21.73
CA GLU A 546 16.93 -20.79 -21.73
C GLU A 546 16.98 -21.61 -20.44
N MET A 547 16.76 -20.96 -19.28
CA MET A 547 16.60 -21.68 -18.00
C MET A 547 15.43 -22.67 -18.00
N GLN A 548 14.39 -22.41 -18.80
CA GLN A 548 13.26 -23.34 -18.94
C GLN A 548 13.64 -24.60 -19.73
N ASN A 549 14.51 -24.47 -20.72
CA ASN A 549 14.90 -25.59 -21.60
C ASN A 549 15.98 -26.48 -20.99
N ASN A 550 16.82 -25.95 -20.07
CA ASN A 550 17.98 -26.65 -19.51
C ASN A 550 17.68 -27.42 -18.22
N GLU A 551 16.58 -27.16 -17.52
CA GLU A 551 16.22 -27.79 -16.25
C GLU A 551 15.05 -28.81 -16.42
N SER A 552 15.16 -29.72 -17.39
CA SER A 552 14.19 -30.82 -17.61
C SER A 552 14.41 -32.01 -16.66
N ASP A 553 14.89 -31.80 -15.45
CA ASP A 553 14.99 -32.87 -14.45
C ASP A 553 13.62 -33.22 -13.85
N GLU A 554 13.28 -34.48 -13.93
CA GLU A 554 11.98 -35.13 -13.73
C GLU A 554 11.32 -34.97 -12.34
N GLU A 555 11.87 -34.14 -11.44
CA GLU A 555 11.41 -34.05 -10.03
C GLU A 555 10.72 -32.72 -9.66
N TYR A 556 10.66 -31.75 -10.58
CA TYR A 556 10.00 -30.47 -10.32
C TYR A 556 8.54 -30.46 -10.81
N SER A 557 7.61 -30.16 -9.91
CA SER A 557 6.18 -30.24 -10.12
C SER A 557 5.69 -29.40 -11.31
N GLU A 558 4.65 -29.88 -12.02
CA GLU A 558 3.89 -29.15 -13.07
C GLU A 558 3.53 -27.71 -12.69
N GLU A 559 3.40 -27.41 -11.39
CA GLU A 559 3.13 -26.04 -10.88
C GLU A 559 4.35 -25.12 -11.04
N MET A 560 5.58 -25.63 -10.94
CA MET A 560 6.80 -24.83 -11.17
C MET A 560 6.96 -24.49 -12.65
N ASP A 561 6.73 -25.43 -13.54
CA ASP A 561 6.81 -25.19 -14.99
C ASP A 561 5.72 -24.25 -15.45
N ARG A 562 4.53 -24.42 -14.93
CA ARG A 562 3.43 -23.47 -15.15
C ARG A 562 3.80 -22.06 -14.69
N ARG A 563 4.43 -21.91 -13.53
CA ARG A 563 4.88 -20.62 -12.98
C ARG A 563 6.00 -19.99 -13.79
N ARG A 564 6.94 -20.79 -14.27
CA ARG A 564 8.02 -20.33 -15.16
C ARG A 564 7.45 -19.81 -16.49
N ASN A 565 6.53 -20.52 -17.08
CA ASN A 565 5.82 -20.09 -18.31
C ASN A 565 5.00 -18.83 -18.09
N GLU A 566 4.26 -18.74 -16.98
CA GLU A 566 3.54 -17.52 -16.58
C GLU A 566 4.51 -16.33 -16.40
N ARG A 567 5.73 -16.58 -15.87
CA ARG A 567 6.75 -15.54 -15.68
C ARG A 567 7.34 -15.03 -17.01
N SER A 568 7.70 -15.91 -17.92
CA SER A 568 8.20 -15.52 -19.26
C SER A 568 7.16 -14.71 -20.03
N ARG A 569 5.91 -15.18 -20.00
CA ARG A 569 4.79 -14.44 -20.59
C ARG A 569 4.56 -13.09 -19.91
N ALA A 570 4.64 -13.02 -18.58
CA ALA A 570 4.50 -11.77 -17.83
C ALA A 570 5.64 -10.78 -18.12
N LEU A 571 6.85 -11.29 -18.37
CA LEU A 571 8.01 -10.46 -18.75
C LEU A 571 7.80 -9.88 -20.15
N PHE A 572 7.40 -10.69 -21.13
CA PHE A 572 7.06 -10.20 -22.48
C PHE A 572 5.95 -9.13 -22.44
N GLU A 573 4.84 -9.40 -21.71
CA GLU A 573 3.77 -8.40 -21.53
C GLU A 573 4.28 -7.14 -20.85
N THR A 574 5.30 -7.23 -19.98
CA THR A 574 5.95 -6.04 -19.39
C THR A 574 6.68 -5.20 -20.44
N ILE A 575 7.43 -5.85 -21.31
CA ILE A 575 8.10 -5.21 -22.46
C ILE A 575 7.05 -4.54 -23.37
N LEU A 576 6.02 -5.28 -23.73
CA LEU A 576 4.95 -4.78 -24.61
C LEU A 576 4.21 -3.58 -23.99
N HIS A 577 3.86 -3.66 -22.70
CA HIS A 577 3.13 -2.62 -22.00
C HIS A 577 3.95 -1.35 -21.78
N ARG A 578 5.28 -1.44 -21.74
CA ARG A 578 6.18 -0.26 -21.72
C ARG A 578 5.87 0.69 -22.87
N TYR A 579 5.57 0.14 -24.05
CA TYR A 579 5.39 0.88 -25.29
C TYR A 579 3.93 0.99 -25.76
N SER A 580 2.96 0.34 -25.10
CA SER A 580 1.59 0.25 -25.62
C SER A 580 0.65 1.39 -25.23
N ASN A 581 0.88 2.08 -24.11
CA ASN A 581 -0.02 3.12 -23.64
C ASN A 581 -0.10 4.34 -24.56
N ARG A 582 -1.33 4.72 -24.98
CA ARG A 582 -1.59 5.84 -25.88
C ARG A 582 -2.11 7.09 -25.17
N ASP A 583 -2.87 6.89 -24.08
CA ASP A 583 -3.52 7.95 -23.32
C ASP A 583 -2.50 8.62 -22.40
N LEU A 584 -2.57 9.96 -22.32
CA LEU A 584 -1.74 10.73 -21.39
C LEU A 584 -2.27 10.62 -19.96
N VAL A 585 -3.58 10.36 -19.80
CA VAL A 585 -4.26 10.15 -18.54
C VAL A 585 -4.95 8.79 -18.55
N ALA A 586 -4.61 7.93 -17.59
CA ALA A 586 -5.17 6.60 -17.46
C ALA A 586 -5.97 6.46 -16.15
N ARG A 587 -6.84 5.43 -16.08
CA ARG A 587 -7.60 5.07 -14.89
C ARG A 587 -7.13 3.73 -14.35
N TYR A 588 -7.13 3.61 -13.03
CA TYR A 588 -6.88 2.39 -12.29
C TYR A 588 -7.96 2.22 -11.20
N ASP A 589 -9.08 1.65 -11.59
CA ASP A 589 -10.26 1.51 -10.72
C ASP A 589 -11.01 0.20 -11.00
N GLY A 590 -12.04 -0.09 -10.19
CA GLY A 590 -12.83 -1.31 -10.31
C GLY A 590 -13.62 -1.43 -11.63
N ALA A 591 -13.91 -0.32 -12.30
CA ALA A 591 -14.64 -0.32 -13.57
C ALA A 591 -13.71 -0.54 -14.79
N THR A 592 -12.40 -0.44 -14.60
CA THR A 592 -11.42 -0.69 -15.67
C THR A 592 -11.11 -2.20 -15.75
N LYS A 593 -11.11 -2.76 -16.97
CA LYS A 593 -10.79 -4.18 -17.19
C LYS A 593 -9.40 -4.54 -16.64
N THR A 594 -9.22 -5.76 -16.19
CA THR A 594 -7.97 -6.21 -15.54
C THR A 594 -6.73 -6.04 -16.44
N GLU A 595 -6.81 -6.46 -17.69
CA GLU A 595 -5.72 -6.32 -18.66
C GLU A 595 -5.36 -4.84 -18.93
N GLU A 596 -6.38 -3.99 -18.99
CA GLU A 596 -6.17 -2.55 -19.17
C GLU A 596 -5.56 -1.92 -17.92
N ARG A 597 -5.95 -2.35 -16.72
CA ARG A 597 -5.33 -1.92 -15.46
C ARG A 597 -3.86 -2.27 -15.41
N ASP A 598 -3.50 -3.51 -15.78
CA ASP A 598 -2.12 -3.98 -15.80
C ASP A 598 -1.27 -3.20 -16.80
N ARG A 599 -1.81 -2.95 -17.99
CA ARG A 599 -1.17 -2.11 -19.01
C ARG A 599 -0.94 -0.69 -18.50
N HIS A 600 -1.93 -0.07 -17.83
CA HIS A 600 -1.80 1.28 -17.28
C HIS A 600 -0.77 1.32 -16.15
N LEU A 601 -0.79 0.34 -15.25
CA LEU A 601 0.15 0.22 -14.14
C LEU A 601 1.60 0.09 -14.62
N ARG A 602 1.85 -0.84 -15.54
CA ARG A 602 3.17 -1.08 -16.11
C ARG A 602 3.66 0.15 -16.88
N GLY A 603 2.81 0.75 -17.72
CA GLY A 603 3.14 1.98 -18.44
C GLY A 603 3.40 3.19 -17.53
N PHE A 604 2.68 3.30 -16.41
CA PHE A 604 2.93 4.37 -15.45
C PHE A 604 4.30 4.27 -14.78
N ASN A 605 4.83 3.06 -14.64
CA ASN A 605 6.19 2.82 -14.14
C ASN A 605 7.30 2.91 -15.22
N THR A 606 7.01 3.52 -16.37
CA THR A 606 7.96 3.85 -17.42
C THR A 606 8.07 5.38 -17.55
N PRO A 607 9.06 5.94 -18.23
CA PRO A 607 9.12 7.39 -18.45
C PRO A 607 8.06 7.92 -19.43
N PHE A 608 7.34 7.03 -20.14
CA PHE A 608 6.38 7.37 -21.19
C PHE A 608 4.95 7.52 -20.66
N ALA A 609 3.96 7.57 -21.57
CA ALA A 609 2.55 7.62 -21.20
C ALA A 609 2.11 6.33 -20.43
N PRO A 610 1.17 6.47 -19.50
CA PRO A 610 0.46 7.68 -19.08
C PRO A 610 1.30 8.55 -18.15
N LEU A 611 1.07 9.87 -18.18
CA LEU A 611 1.70 10.84 -17.29
C LEU A 611 0.88 11.07 -16.01
N VAL A 612 -0.43 10.89 -16.11
CA VAL A 612 -1.35 10.97 -14.97
C VAL A 612 -2.07 9.65 -14.81
N LEU A 613 -2.10 9.12 -13.61
CA LEU A 613 -2.90 7.94 -13.24
C LEU A 613 -3.96 8.35 -12.22
N ILE A 614 -5.24 8.10 -12.54
CA ILE A 614 -6.35 8.31 -11.61
C ILE A 614 -6.67 6.98 -10.95
N ALA A 615 -6.49 6.91 -9.64
CA ALA A 615 -6.67 5.69 -8.85
C ALA A 615 -7.81 5.83 -7.84
N SER A 616 -8.54 4.75 -7.64
CA SER A 616 -9.54 4.61 -6.57
C SER A 616 -9.02 3.80 -5.39
N SER A 617 -9.91 3.39 -4.50
CA SER A 617 -9.60 2.46 -3.40
C SER A 617 -8.91 1.16 -3.87
N VAL A 618 -9.18 0.70 -5.09
CA VAL A 618 -8.47 -0.46 -5.69
C VAL A 618 -6.97 -0.19 -5.85
N GLY A 619 -6.59 1.06 -6.09
CA GLY A 619 -5.19 1.49 -6.18
C GLY A 619 -4.49 1.69 -4.82
N GLN A 620 -5.17 1.47 -3.70
CA GLN A 620 -4.60 1.68 -2.36
C GLN A 620 -3.82 0.48 -1.84
N GLU A 621 -4.00 -0.72 -2.40
CA GLU A 621 -3.38 -1.94 -1.91
C GLU A 621 -2.57 -2.68 -2.98
N GLY A 622 -1.38 -3.13 -2.62
CA GLY A 622 -0.61 -4.12 -3.38
C GLY A 622 0.13 -3.67 -4.64
N ILE A 623 0.02 -2.40 -5.09
CA ILE A 623 0.65 -1.92 -6.32
C ILE A 623 1.84 -1.00 -6.05
N ASP A 624 2.80 -1.02 -6.96
CA ASP A 624 4.01 -0.20 -6.94
C ASP A 624 3.92 0.89 -8.01
N LEU A 625 4.02 2.17 -7.61
CA LEU A 625 3.84 3.34 -8.48
C LEU A 625 5.00 4.34 -8.37
N GLN A 626 6.11 3.95 -7.71
CA GLN A 626 7.15 4.87 -7.26
C GLN A 626 8.17 5.28 -8.32
N LYS A 627 8.31 4.53 -9.44
CA LYS A 627 9.48 4.70 -10.33
C LYS A 627 9.61 6.13 -10.89
N TYR A 628 8.54 6.65 -11.47
CA TYR A 628 8.51 7.97 -12.13
C TYR A 628 7.47 8.92 -11.56
N CYS A 629 6.83 8.60 -10.43
CA CYS A 629 5.84 9.46 -9.79
C CYS A 629 6.48 10.33 -8.71
N ALA A 630 6.17 11.62 -8.72
CA ALA A 630 6.59 12.57 -7.69
C ALA A 630 5.47 13.50 -7.23
N HIS A 631 4.29 13.45 -7.85
CA HIS A 631 3.13 14.26 -7.51
C HIS A 631 1.97 13.36 -7.11
N VAL A 632 1.47 13.51 -5.89
CA VAL A 632 0.29 12.82 -5.38
C VAL A 632 -0.80 13.85 -5.13
N ILE A 633 -1.95 13.68 -5.74
CA ILE A 633 -3.07 14.61 -5.65
C ILE A 633 -4.24 13.89 -4.99
N HIS A 634 -4.64 14.34 -3.81
CA HIS A 634 -5.85 13.89 -3.14
C HIS A 634 -7.02 14.76 -3.60
N TYR A 635 -7.77 14.27 -4.57
CA TYR A 635 -8.99 14.93 -5.02
C TYR A 635 -10.08 14.87 -3.95
N ASP A 636 -10.17 13.71 -3.26
CA ASP A 636 -11.02 13.51 -2.09
C ASP A 636 -10.17 13.04 -0.91
N LEU A 637 -10.48 13.53 0.28
CA LEU A 637 -9.92 13.02 1.51
C LEU A 637 -10.66 11.76 2.00
N GLU A 638 -9.94 10.91 2.69
CA GLU A 638 -10.48 9.74 3.39
C GLU A 638 -10.54 10.01 4.89
N TRP A 639 -11.55 9.50 5.55
CA TRP A 639 -11.66 9.59 7.02
C TRP A 639 -10.55 8.88 7.78
N ASN A 640 -9.98 7.87 7.14
CA ASN A 640 -8.99 7.02 7.72
C ASN A 640 -7.59 7.47 7.30
N PRO A 641 -6.77 8.02 8.23
CA PRO A 641 -5.43 8.47 7.93
C PRO A 641 -4.52 7.33 7.44
N ALA A 642 -4.77 6.10 7.87
CA ALA A 642 -4.04 4.94 7.38
C ALA A 642 -4.20 4.74 5.87
N LYS A 643 -5.39 5.00 5.33
CA LYS A 643 -5.62 4.94 3.89
C LYS A 643 -4.86 6.04 3.14
N LEU A 644 -4.74 7.24 3.72
CA LEU A 644 -3.93 8.31 3.14
C LEU A 644 -2.45 7.91 3.12
N GLU A 645 -1.94 7.42 4.25
CA GLU A 645 -0.57 6.91 4.35
C GLU A 645 -0.32 5.75 3.36
N GLN A 646 -1.28 4.84 3.19
CA GLN A 646 -1.22 3.78 2.19
C GLN A 646 -1.17 4.32 0.76
N ARG A 647 -2.00 5.32 0.41
CA ARG A 647 -1.99 5.99 -0.90
C ARG A 647 -0.63 6.61 -1.20
N GLU A 648 -0.12 7.39 -0.29
CA GLU A 648 1.18 8.06 -0.41
C GLU A 648 2.32 7.05 -0.42
N GLY A 649 2.21 6.00 0.39
CA GLY A 649 3.15 4.88 0.43
C GLY A 649 3.24 4.06 -0.86
N ARG A 650 2.34 4.26 -1.85
CA ARG A 650 2.48 3.68 -3.21
C ARG A 650 3.59 4.36 -4.02
N VAL A 651 3.86 5.62 -3.70
CA VAL A 651 4.89 6.44 -4.35
C VAL A 651 6.13 6.54 -3.47
N ASP A 652 5.95 6.66 -2.15
CA ASP A 652 7.02 6.74 -1.18
C ASP A 652 7.56 5.34 -0.82
N ARG A 653 8.30 4.74 -1.74
CA ARG A 653 8.89 3.40 -1.62
C ARG A 653 10.34 3.36 -2.07
N HIS A 654 11.03 2.29 -1.66
CA HIS A 654 12.33 1.95 -2.23
C HIS A 654 12.21 1.65 -3.74
N GLY A 655 13.28 1.90 -4.50
CA GLY A 655 13.30 1.69 -5.96
C GLY A 655 12.74 2.86 -6.76
N ARG A 656 12.58 4.06 -6.15
CA ARG A 656 12.33 5.29 -6.90
C ARG A 656 13.53 5.62 -7.78
N ILE A 657 13.26 5.90 -9.05
CA ILE A 657 14.27 6.38 -10.01
C ILE A 657 14.48 7.89 -9.83
N LEU A 658 13.40 8.60 -9.52
CA LEU A 658 13.42 10.04 -9.32
C LEU A 658 13.95 10.39 -7.93
N LYS A 659 14.93 11.27 -7.90
CA LYS A 659 15.46 11.88 -6.68
C LYS A 659 14.58 13.07 -6.27
N GLY A 660 14.58 13.41 -4.97
CA GLY A 660 13.88 14.56 -4.43
C GLY A 660 12.52 14.26 -3.79
N PRO A 661 11.84 15.29 -3.28
CA PRO A 661 10.62 15.14 -2.52
C PRO A 661 9.43 14.64 -3.35
N ILE A 662 8.44 14.12 -2.64
CA ILE A 662 7.13 13.81 -3.19
C ILE A 662 6.20 14.95 -2.81
N ASN A 663 5.64 15.61 -3.80
CA ASN A 663 4.69 16.70 -3.60
C ASN A 663 3.29 16.13 -3.44
N VAL A 664 2.67 16.36 -2.29
CA VAL A 664 1.32 15.91 -1.96
C VAL A 664 0.39 17.11 -1.96
N TYR A 665 -0.63 17.08 -2.80
CA TYR A 665 -1.58 18.16 -2.98
C TYR A 665 -2.93 17.76 -2.41
N LEU A 666 -3.49 18.61 -1.57
CA LEU A 666 -4.80 18.43 -0.94
C LEU A 666 -5.77 19.48 -1.51
N LEU A 667 -6.88 19.01 -2.07
CA LEU A 667 -7.93 19.85 -2.60
C LEU A 667 -9.07 19.95 -1.57
N ILE A 668 -9.15 21.04 -0.87
CA ILE A 668 -10.10 21.29 0.22
C ILE A 668 -11.05 22.42 -0.18
N CYS A 669 -12.36 22.12 -0.19
CA CYS A 669 -13.37 23.16 -0.32
C CYS A 669 -13.67 23.77 1.05
N LYS A 670 -13.42 25.08 1.20
CA LYS A 670 -13.68 25.84 2.43
C LYS A 670 -15.18 25.85 2.76
N GLY A 671 -15.54 25.82 4.02
CA GLY A 671 -16.95 25.82 4.48
C GLY A 671 -17.69 24.50 4.25
N THR A 672 -17.01 23.44 3.77
CA THR A 672 -17.64 22.18 3.42
C THR A 672 -17.20 21.03 4.31
N TYR A 673 -17.73 19.84 3.98
CA TYR A 673 -17.36 18.59 4.59
C TYR A 673 -15.86 18.25 4.45
N ASP A 674 -15.19 18.75 3.41
CA ASP A 674 -13.75 18.54 3.21
C ASP A 674 -12.92 19.18 4.33
N GLU A 675 -13.28 20.39 4.73
CA GLU A 675 -12.61 21.09 5.83
C GLU A 675 -12.78 20.31 7.14
N ARG A 676 -14.00 19.87 7.44
CA ARG A 676 -14.25 18.99 8.59
C ARG A 676 -13.46 17.69 8.54
N MET A 677 -13.35 17.08 7.36
CA MET A 677 -12.53 15.88 7.17
C MET A 677 -11.06 16.16 7.43
N LEU A 678 -10.55 17.29 6.96
CA LEU A 678 -9.17 17.69 7.19
C LEU A 678 -8.87 17.81 8.69
N HIS A 679 -9.72 18.50 9.46
CA HIS A 679 -9.57 18.60 10.92
C HIS A 679 -9.57 17.24 11.62
N VAL A 680 -10.52 16.38 11.29
CA VAL A 680 -10.57 15.03 11.86
C VAL A 680 -9.34 14.22 11.49
N MET A 681 -8.88 14.33 10.27
CA MET A 681 -7.69 13.64 9.80
C MET A 681 -6.42 14.11 10.51
N VAL A 682 -6.23 15.42 10.63
CA VAL A 682 -5.08 15.98 11.34
C VAL A 682 -5.03 15.48 12.77
N ASN A 683 -6.16 15.49 13.48
CA ASN A 683 -6.22 15.01 14.85
C ASN A 683 -5.85 13.49 14.94
N ARG A 684 -6.37 12.68 14.04
CA ARG A 684 -6.02 11.24 13.98
C ARG A 684 -4.56 11.00 13.63
N PHE A 685 -3.98 11.77 12.72
CA PHE A 685 -2.56 11.69 12.38
C PHE A 685 -1.65 12.02 13.56
N ARG A 686 -2.02 12.99 14.40
CA ARG A 686 -1.28 13.31 15.63
C ARG A 686 -1.19 12.11 16.54
N TRP A 687 -2.31 11.42 16.77
CA TRP A 687 -2.33 10.19 17.56
C TRP A 687 -1.41 9.12 16.95
N HIS A 688 -1.47 8.93 15.63
CA HIS A 688 -0.58 7.99 14.93
C HIS A 688 0.90 8.34 15.14
N HIS A 689 1.25 9.61 14.99
CA HIS A 689 2.64 10.04 15.13
C HIS A 689 3.17 9.85 16.54
N VAL A 690 2.38 10.19 17.55
CA VAL A 690 2.84 10.20 18.94
C VAL A 690 2.84 8.78 19.52
N LEU A 691 1.77 8.01 19.34
CA LEU A 691 1.67 6.66 19.90
C LEU A 691 2.50 5.61 19.15
N LEU A 692 2.69 5.75 17.85
CA LEU A 692 3.47 4.79 17.07
C LEU A 692 4.95 5.15 16.95
N GLY A 693 5.34 6.25 17.58
CA GLY A 693 6.73 6.67 17.64
C GLY A 693 7.27 7.34 16.38
N ASN A 694 8.39 8.00 16.51
CA ASN A 694 9.00 8.76 15.44
C ASN A 694 10.54 8.76 15.53
N ARG A 695 11.15 7.59 15.52
CA ARG A 695 12.61 7.53 15.38
C ARG A 695 13.00 7.54 13.91
N ARG A 696 13.86 8.47 13.52
CA ARG A 696 14.39 8.61 12.16
C ARG A 696 15.62 7.73 12.01
N TYR A 697 15.73 7.03 10.88
CA TYR A 697 16.99 6.50 10.40
C TYR A 697 17.62 7.57 9.51
N LEU A 698 18.50 8.38 10.08
CA LEU A 698 19.24 9.43 9.37
C LEU A 698 20.37 8.86 8.52
N ASP A 699 20.80 7.62 8.80
CA ASP A 699 22.09 7.10 8.34
C ASP A 699 22.07 6.51 6.93
N GLU A 700 20.90 6.36 6.28
CA GLU A 700 20.80 5.62 5.02
C GLU A 700 20.32 6.46 3.82
N VAL A 701 20.11 7.76 3.95
CA VAL A 701 19.67 8.61 2.82
C VAL A 701 20.60 9.81 2.62
N PRO A 702 21.57 9.73 1.71
CA PRO A 702 22.42 10.86 1.36
C PRO A 702 21.59 12.03 0.79
N GLY A 703 21.78 13.24 1.30
CA GLY A 703 21.26 14.50 0.71
C GLY A 703 19.96 15.03 1.31
N LEU A 704 19.47 14.53 2.45
CA LEU A 704 18.35 15.13 3.19
C LEU A 704 18.87 16.20 4.15
N THR A 705 18.54 17.46 3.85
CA THR A 705 18.83 18.61 4.72
C THR A 705 17.84 18.71 5.88
N ALA A 706 18.24 19.35 6.97
CA ALA A 706 17.49 19.53 8.21
C ALA A 706 16.11 20.22 8.06
N GLU A 707 15.82 20.81 6.91
CA GLU A 707 14.57 21.54 6.62
C GLU A 707 13.31 20.66 6.50
N THR A 708 13.48 19.34 6.43
CA THR A 708 12.35 18.37 6.41
C THR A 708 11.92 17.94 7.80
N GLN A 709 12.32 18.66 8.86
CA GLN A 709 12.03 18.27 10.23
C GLN A 709 10.65 18.76 10.69
N ALA A 710 9.90 17.83 11.31
CA ALA A 710 8.66 18.10 12.02
C ALA A 710 8.84 19.17 13.12
N PRO A 711 7.76 19.85 13.53
CA PRO A 711 7.82 20.71 14.68
C PRO A 711 8.49 19.98 15.85
N PRO A 712 9.56 20.53 16.44
CA PRO A 712 10.35 19.84 17.46
C PRO A 712 9.53 19.37 18.66
N ASP A 713 8.42 20.03 18.89
CA ASP A 713 7.59 19.86 20.07
C ASP A 713 6.81 18.54 20.12
N LEU A 714 6.17 18.12 19.02
CA LEU A 714 5.46 16.83 18.97
C LEU A 714 6.42 15.64 18.80
N MET A 715 7.54 15.86 18.12
CA MET A 715 8.58 14.84 17.94
C MET A 715 9.22 14.41 19.27
N ASN A 716 9.42 15.37 20.18
CA ASN A 716 9.96 15.10 21.50
C ASN A 716 9.01 14.29 22.40
N LEU A 717 7.72 14.29 22.06
CA LEU A 717 6.69 13.56 22.80
C LEU A 717 6.41 12.18 22.22
N ALA A 718 6.77 11.90 20.96
CA ALA A 718 6.49 10.64 20.31
C ALA A 718 7.20 9.44 20.97
N LEU A 719 6.50 8.32 21.10
CA LEU A 719 7.05 7.09 21.66
C LEU A 719 8.22 6.57 20.80
N ASP A 720 9.19 5.93 21.45
CA ASP A 720 10.28 5.22 20.76
C ASP A 720 9.99 3.72 20.76
N LEU A 721 9.40 3.23 19.67
CA LEU A 721 9.09 1.82 19.46
C LEU A 721 10.09 1.13 18.50
N ALA A 722 11.21 1.80 18.18
CA ALA A 722 12.25 1.21 17.37
C ALA A 722 12.99 0.10 18.17
N PRO A 723 13.42 -0.97 17.51
CA PRO A 723 14.23 -2.02 18.15
C PRO A 723 15.58 -1.44 18.57
N ARG A 724 15.99 -1.71 19.79
CA ARG A 724 17.30 -1.33 20.35
C ARG A 724 18.32 -2.44 20.18
#